data_312dc30fcefc312bca6d175025144a7c
#
_entry.id   312dc30fcefc312bca6d175025144a7c
#
_cell.length_a   1.000
_cell.length_b   1.000
_cell.length_c   1.000
_cell.angle_alpha   90.00
_cell.angle_beta   90.00
_cell.angle_gamma   90.00
#
_symmetry.space_group_name_H-M   'P 1'
#
loop_
_entity.id
_entity.type
_entity.pdbx_description
1 polymer ?
#
loop_
_entity_poly.entity_id
_entity_poly.type
_entity_poly.pdbx_seq_one_letter_code
_entity_poly.pdbx_strand_id
1 'polypeptide(L)'
;MKITIRMFALLSLLLLIGGAAFAQGTSGNLIGTVTTEGNGLPGVTVTISSPAMQGTRTAVTGDSGGFNFASLPPGDYTVTYELSGLQTVTKKLRVNLSQTSRGDADLRPAAVSEAITVTASAPAALETTEVSTNFTSETIAELPTLNRNIATAALLAPGVNDAGPNKQIVISGAQSFDNLFLVNGVVVNENLRGQPHNLFIEDAVQETTVLSGGAISAEYGHFTGGVVSTITKSGGNDFSGSFRDSLRNDDWQEKTALVGEANHIDDVNSVYEGTLGGRVIRDRLWFFGAGRKEKSTTSAETVVTIIPFAQDVDEKRWEGKLTGAITSRHNVVLSYLDIKRLETNNRFGNVVDLASLSDRELPNNLKAIHYNGVIMDNLLIEGQASRMHFKFVGGGASARDRIFGTLLRDTVSSNRAWSPTFCGVCRDKERNNKSAQLKASYFLSTKSMGQHSVVAGWEDFHQLRIEDNYQSGSNYRLWGDFINVNGTIFFRANPANGRVAYHPLLEESKGSDFQVTGLFVNDKWDINSKLSANLGVRFDKANGKNQSHVKTVDDSGVSPRLGLSYDLKGNGAHRFTASYAKYSSKVDQGAGDATSRGGRYASYYWNYRGPAINPAGTPTSQLVPTEQVIAQMFAWFDSVGGINNTALISSVDIPGFTTRIGENLTAPSIDEYSVGYGGNIGTRGFFRADFIHRKWNDFYVLRKDLTTGTAALPAPSTAVVDQGVIETGDYDLSRNYNGIQTQANYRITNAFTVGGNYTWSKLRGNVEGEQFNNATVLAGCNGGAAVPGTDSSVCAPEYQGFDENHPVGYLSGDMRHRASIWLQYNLPTPVGRFNASVLERYHTGLPYSAAAALGTGFIANPGYKNAPSRVWYYFGGRGAYRADDITSTNLALNWESPSFRGANVFVQTDIINIFNEQGVEYPATARGNVIDQTVFVNRTQGSCNSTTGVCSQGLKVFNPLTTAPVEGNGQNFVKGPAFGQPTNREAYQDPREYRISVGVRF
;
A
#
# COMPACT_ATOMS: atom_id res chain seq x y z
N MET A 1 -44.48 4.97 -18.37
CA MET A 1 -44.75 3.54 -18.41
C MET A 1 -44.01 2.77 -19.53
N LYS A 2 -43.94 3.22 -20.79
CA LYS A 2 -43.17 2.49 -21.86
C LYS A 2 -41.66 2.60 -21.69
N ILE A 3 -41.11 3.67 -21.08
CA ILE A 3 -39.69 3.88 -20.83
C ILE A 3 -39.22 3.04 -19.63
N THR A 4 -40.04 2.98 -18.56
CA THR A 4 -39.75 2.14 -17.37
C THR A 4 -39.73 0.64 -17.71
N ILE A 5 -40.61 0.20 -18.59
CA ILE A 5 -40.64 -1.20 -19.06
C ILE A 5 -39.44 -1.52 -19.94
N ARG A 6 -38.97 -0.59 -20.76
CA ARG A 6 -37.72 -0.76 -21.54
C ARG A 6 -36.46 -0.77 -20.66
N MET A 7 -36.41 0.05 -19.62
CA MET A 7 -35.32 0.00 -18.64
C MET A 7 -35.32 -1.32 -17.85
N PHE A 8 -36.51 -1.79 -17.43
CA PHE A 8 -36.64 -3.09 -16.75
C PHE A 8 -36.29 -4.27 -17.67
N ALA A 9 -36.71 -4.21 -18.95
CA ALA A 9 -36.37 -5.22 -19.94
C ALA A 9 -34.88 -5.23 -20.31
N LEU A 10 -34.22 -4.07 -20.36
CA LEU A 10 -32.78 -3.96 -20.56
C LEU A 10 -31.99 -4.45 -19.32
N LEU A 11 -32.46 -4.14 -18.11
CA LEU A 11 -31.88 -4.65 -16.88
C LEU A 11 -32.04 -6.18 -16.77
N SER A 12 -33.20 -6.71 -17.19
CA SER A 12 -33.44 -8.16 -17.20
C SER A 12 -32.66 -8.88 -18.31
N LEU A 13 -32.40 -8.24 -19.44
CA LEU A 13 -31.59 -8.78 -20.53
C LEU A 13 -30.09 -8.79 -20.15
N LEU A 14 -29.63 -7.81 -19.39
CA LEU A 14 -28.27 -7.76 -18.82
C LEU A 14 -28.04 -8.86 -17.78
N LEU A 15 -29.08 -9.27 -17.05
CA LEU A 15 -29.02 -10.37 -16.07
C LEU A 15 -29.05 -11.77 -16.71
N LEU A 16 -29.44 -11.88 -17.98
CA LEU A 16 -29.52 -13.16 -18.70
C LEU A 16 -28.28 -13.50 -19.54
N ILE A 17 -27.35 -12.56 -19.72
CA ILE A 17 -26.08 -12.79 -20.43
C ILE A 17 -24.99 -13.20 -19.42
N GLY A 18 -25.22 -14.24 -18.66
CA GLY A 18 -24.25 -14.87 -17.77
C GLY A 18 -23.23 -15.72 -18.55
N GLY A 19 -22.29 -15.06 -19.23
CA GLY A 19 -21.19 -15.78 -19.87
C GLY A 19 -20.14 -14.83 -20.47
N ALA A 20 -18.97 -14.77 -19.83
CA ALA A 20 -17.74 -14.07 -20.22
C ALA A 20 -17.70 -12.55 -19.99
N ALA A 21 -16.93 -12.18 -19.05
CA ALA A 21 -16.72 -10.97 -18.32
C ALA A 21 -15.51 -10.17 -18.75
N PHE A 22 -15.44 -8.82 -18.44
CA PHE A 22 -14.14 -8.11 -18.61
C PHE A 22 -14.14 -6.58 -18.46
N ALA A 23 -13.31 -5.95 -17.62
CA ALA A 23 -12.52 -4.71 -17.59
C ALA A 23 -12.74 -3.64 -16.49
N GLN A 24 -11.63 -3.23 -15.79
CA GLN A 24 -11.51 -2.00 -14.98
C GLN A 24 -10.87 -0.86 -15.77
N GLY A 25 -11.13 0.45 -15.38
CA GLY A 25 -10.79 1.61 -16.17
C GLY A 25 -9.31 1.80 -16.50
N THR A 26 -8.97 1.61 -17.77
CA THR A 26 -7.68 1.97 -18.39
C THR A 26 -7.80 3.24 -19.22
N SER A 27 -8.88 4.03 -19.02
CA SER A 27 -9.34 5.08 -19.93
C SER A 27 -9.90 6.27 -19.15
N GLY A 28 -10.08 7.38 -19.83
CA GLY A 28 -10.85 8.53 -19.37
C GLY A 28 -12.11 8.73 -20.24
N ASN A 29 -12.90 9.74 -19.90
CA ASN A 29 -14.09 10.11 -20.64
C ASN A 29 -14.03 11.56 -21.09
N LEU A 30 -14.70 11.86 -22.22
CA LEU A 30 -14.92 13.21 -22.71
C LEU A 30 -16.41 13.46 -22.88
N ILE A 31 -16.94 14.40 -22.12
CA ILE A 31 -18.33 14.84 -22.22
C ILE A 31 -18.40 16.31 -22.60
N GLY A 32 -19.55 16.77 -23.07
CA GLY A 32 -19.78 18.18 -23.30
C GLY A 32 -21.17 18.49 -23.80
N THR A 33 -21.47 19.79 -23.86
CA THR A 33 -22.70 20.33 -24.42
C THR A 33 -22.36 21.33 -25.52
N VAL A 34 -23.00 21.15 -26.65
CA VAL A 34 -22.94 22.13 -27.75
C VAL A 34 -24.15 23.04 -27.68
N THR A 35 -23.90 24.34 -27.71
CA THR A 35 -24.95 25.38 -27.63
C THR A 35 -24.91 26.32 -28.83
N THR A 36 -26.02 27.01 -29.05
CA THR A 36 -26.05 28.21 -29.86
C THR A 36 -26.90 29.24 -29.11
N GLU A 37 -26.36 30.44 -28.90
CA GLU A 37 -27.01 31.51 -28.10
C GLU A 37 -27.48 31.04 -26.72
N GLY A 38 -26.71 30.12 -26.09
CA GLY A 38 -27.01 29.54 -24.76
C GLY A 38 -28.04 28.40 -24.74
N ASN A 39 -28.61 28.03 -25.89
CA ASN A 39 -29.55 26.90 -25.98
C ASN A 39 -28.84 25.66 -26.52
N GLY A 40 -29.16 24.47 -25.93
CA GLY A 40 -28.60 23.21 -26.39
C GLY A 40 -28.91 22.95 -27.87
N LEU A 41 -27.88 22.56 -28.64
CA LEU A 41 -27.96 22.35 -30.06
C LEU A 41 -27.87 20.88 -30.46
N PRO A 42 -28.99 20.23 -30.81
CA PRO A 42 -29.02 18.85 -31.26
C PRO A 42 -28.49 18.69 -32.69
N GLY A 43 -28.02 17.50 -33.06
CA GLY A 43 -27.61 17.15 -34.41
C GLY A 43 -26.23 17.65 -34.84
N VAL A 44 -25.44 18.21 -33.94
CA VAL A 44 -24.05 18.58 -34.21
C VAL A 44 -23.20 17.32 -34.29
N THR A 45 -22.42 17.19 -35.36
CA THR A 45 -21.38 16.13 -35.45
C THR A 45 -20.15 16.58 -34.69
N VAL A 46 -19.83 15.82 -33.65
CA VAL A 46 -18.60 16.01 -32.87
C VAL A 46 -17.61 14.91 -33.26
N THR A 47 -16.45 15.32 -33.77
CA THR A 47 -15.37 14.41 -34.18
C THR A 47 -14.18 14.57 -33.28
N ILE A 48 -13.62 13.46 -32.77
CA ILE A 48 -12.39 13.46 -31.97
C ILE A 48 -11.28 12.71 -32.68
N SER A 49 -10.06 13.21 -32.53
CA SER A 49 -8.83 12.57 -32.99
C SER A 49 -7.71 12.78 -31.98
N SER A 50 -6.83 11.79 -31.82
CA SER A 50 -5.68 11.85 -30.91
C SER A 50 -4.56 10.91 -31.38
N PRO A 51 -3.29 11.27 -31.18
CA PRO A 51 -2.18 10.32 -31.33
C PRO A 51 -2.29 9.10 -30.40
N ALA A 52 -2.95 9.24 -29.24
CA ALA A 52 -3.19 8.15 -28.29
C ALA A 52 -4.31 7.19 -28.75
N MET A 53 -5.16 7.63 -29.69
CA MET A 53 -6.28 6.86 -30.21
C MET A 53 -6.04 6.51 -31.69
N GLN A 54 -6.28 5.26 -32.05
CA GLN A 54 -6.17 4.81 -33.42
C GLN A 54 -7.44 5.22 -34.21
N GLY A 55 -7.27 6.08 -35.21
CA GLY A 55 -8.36 6.63 -36.03
C GLY A 55 -9.10 7.80 -35.34
N THR A 56 -10.33 8.04 -35.82
CA THR A 56 -11.24 9.07 -35.30
C THR A 56 -12.50 8.44 -34.76
N ARG A 57 -13.13 9.09 -33.77
CA ARG A 57 -14.50 8.74 -33.32
C ARG A 57 -15.42 9.91 -33.52
N THR A 58 -16.66 9.64 -33.83
CA THR A 58 -17.72 10.62 -34.01
C THR A 58 -18.90 10.35 -33.09
N ALA A 59 -19.55 11.41 -32.62
CA ALA A 59 -20.82 11.36 -31.92
C ALA A 59 -21.71 12.49 -32.45
N VAL A 60 -23.02 12.31 -32.39
CA VAL A 60 -24.01 13.35 -32.74
C VAL A 60 -24.66 13.83 -31.44
N THR A 61 -24.77 15.15 -31.26
CA THR A 61 -25.39 15.72 -30.06
C THR A 61 -26.86 15.36 -29.96
N GLY A 62 -27.28 14.94 -28.74
CA GLY A 62 -28.66 14.64 -28.43
C GLY A 62 -29.54 15.87 -28.23
N ASP A 63 -30.77 15.66 -27.78
CA ASP A 63 -31.81 16.72 -27.66
C ASP A 63 -31.43 17.90 -26.76
N SER A 64 -30.55 17.70 -25.79
CA SER A 64 -30.03 18.77 -24.92
C SER A 64 -28.72 19.39 -25.44
N GLY A 65 -28.27 19.04 -26.65
CA GLY A 65 -26.93 19.39 -27.15
C GLY A 65 -25.77 18.57 -26.57
N GLY A 66 -26.07 17.56 -25.76
CA GLY A 66 -25.04 16.76 -25.07
C GLY A 66 -24.41 15.70 -25.95
N PHE A 67 -23.12 15.43 -25.72
CA PHE A 67 -22.36 14.32 -26.32
C PHE A 67 -21.47 13.66 -25.29
N ASN A 68 -21.08 12.41 -25.55
CA ASN A 68 -20.16 11.64 -24.72
C ASN A 68 -19.29 10.70 -25.56
N PHE A 69 -17.99 10.70 -25.24
CA PHE A 69 -17.05 9.68 -25.67
C PHE A 69 -16.50 8.98 -24.44
N ALA A 70 -17.05 7.82 -24.14
CA ALA A 70 -16.56 6.98 -23.05
C ALA A 70 -15.33 6.18 -23.48
N SER A 71 -14.52 5.78 -22.49
CA SER A 71 -13.36 4.89 -22.62
C SER A 71 -12.37 5.34 -23.69
N LEU A 72 -11.87 6.54 -23.52
CA LEU A 72 -10.83 7.13 -24.36
C LEU A 72 -9.44 6.83 -23.75
N PRO A 73 -8.45 6.41 -24.56
CA PRO A 73 -7.07 6.38 -24.12
C PRO A 73 -6.65 7.75 -23.60
N PRO A 74 -5.94 7.85 -22.47
CA PRO A 74 -5.45 9.13 -21.99
C PRO A 74 -4.47 9.77 -22.97
N GLY A 75 -4.63 11.08 -23.19
CA GLY A 75 -3.83 11.83 -24.13
C GLY A 75 -4.46 13.14 -24.55
N ASP A 76 -3.81 13.83 -25.50
CA ASP A 76 -4.29 15.08 -26.06
C ASP A 76 -5.21 14.80 -27.24
N TYR A 77 -6.38 15.43 -27.22
CA TYR A 77 -7.43 15.27 -28.23
C TYR A 77 -7.71 16.57 -28.97
N THR A 78 -7.90 16.48 -30.27
CA THR A 78 -8.51 17.51 -31.09
C THR A 78 -9.98 17.16 -31.27
N VAL A 79 -10.87 18.06 -30.84
CA VAL A 79 -12.32 17.93 -30.92
C VAL A 79 -12.86 18.94 -31.90
N THR A 80 -13.54 18.48 -32.96
CA THR A 80 -14.14 19.32 -34.01
C THR A 80 -15.66 19.21 -33.95
N TYR A 81 -16.34 20.34 -33.95
CA TYR A 81 -17.78 20.48 -33.87
C TYR A 81 -18.30 21.06 -35.17
N GLU A 82 -19.19 20.35 -35.85
CA GLU A 82 -19.67 20.70 -37.18
C GLU A 82 -21.18 20.54 -37.29
N LEU A 83 -21.83 21.59 -37.81
CA LEU A 83 -23.23 21.57 -38.22
C LEU A 83 -23.40 22.48 -39.41
N SER A 84 -24.13 22.03 -40.45
CA SER A 84 -24.35 22.80 -41.67
C SER A 84 -25.04 24.14 -41.36
N GLY A 85 -24.49 25.24 -41.89
CA GLY A 85 -24.95 26.61 -41.64
C GLY A 85 -24.34 27.30 -40.41
N LEU A 86 -23.55 26.59 -39.62
CA LEU A 86 -22.83 27.17 -38.49
C LEU A 86 -21.31 27.10 -38.68
N GLN A 87 -20.60 27.94 -37.91
CA GLN A 87 -19.15 28.01 -37.92
C GLN A 87 -18.58 26.76 -37.25
N THR A 88 -17.62 26.08 -37.92
CA THR A 88 -16.89 24.97 -37.33
C THR A 88 -16.00 25.44 -36.19
N VAL A 89 -16.09 24.78 -35.04
CA VAL A 89 -15.25 25.05 -33.86
C VAL A 89 -14.31 23.86 -33.64
N THR A 90 -13.02 24.14 -33.40
CA THR A 90 -12.03 23.11 -33.05
C THR A 90 -11.40 23.45 -31.71
N LYS A 91 -11.37 22.45 -30.80
CA LYS A 91 -10.75 22.58 -29.47
C LYS A 91 -9.68 21.51 -29.27
N LYS A 92 -8.60 21.89 -28.57
CA LYS A 92 -7.62 20.92 -28.04
C LYS A 92 -7.83 20.79 -26.56
N LEU A 93 -7.94 19.57 -26.08
CA LEU A 93 -8.11 19.23 -24.67
C LEU A 93 -7.44 17.90 -24.33
N ARG A 94 -7.13 17.71 -23.06
CA ARG A 94 -6.53 16.48 -22.56
C ARG A 94 -7.58 15.62 -21.88
N VAL A 95 -7.58 14.33 -22.20
CA VAL A 95 -8.31 13.28 -21.47
C VAL A 95 -7.32 12.58 -20.57
N ASN A 96 -7.59 12.56 -19.26
CA ASN A 96 -6.75 11.91 -18.26
C ASN A 96 -7.33 10.56 -17.83
N LEU A 97 -6.45 9.68 -17.33
CA LEU A 97 -6.81 8.38 -16.81
C LEU A 97 -7.80 8.49 -15.64
N SER A 98 -8.83 7.67 -15.66
CA SER A 98 -9.87 7.59 -14.60
C SER A 98 -10.57 8.93 -14.31
N GLN A 99 -10.51 9.89 -15.24
CA GLN A 99 -11.13 11.20 -15.10
C GLN A 99 -12.09 11.49 -16.27
N THR A 100 -12.99 12.46 -16.06
CA THR A 100 -13.88 12.96 -17.10
C THR A 100 -13.44 14.37 -17.47
N SER A 101 -13.11 14.58 -18.72
CA SER A 101 -12.81 15.90 -19.29
C SER A 101 -14.07 16.51 -19.92
N ARG A 102 -14.19 17.83 -19.93
CA ARG A 102 -15.33 18.55 -20.47
C ARG A 102 -14.93 19.40 -21.69
N GLY A 103 -15.69 19.26 -22.79
CA GLY A 103 -15.47 19.93 -24.05
C GLY A 103 -16.71 20.68 -24.57
N ASP A 104 -17.25 21.66 -23.81
CA ASP A 104 -18.41 22.44 -24.27
C ASP A 104 -18.05 23.34 -25.45
N ALA A 105 -19.00 23.58 -26.37
CA ALA A 105 -18.80 24.50 -27.51
C ALA A 105 -20.04 25.35 -27.76
N ASP A 106 -19.84 26.60 -28.16
CA ASP A 106 -20.89 27.50 -28.63
C ASP A 106 -20.70 27.74 -30.13
N LEU A 107 -21.65 27.26 -30.95
CA LEU A 107 -21.60 27.42 -32.40
C LEU A 107 -22.44 28.65 -32.83
N ARG A 108 -21.85 29.48 -33.65
CA ARG A 108 -22.49 30.70 -34.16
C ARG A 108 -22.81 30.59 -35.66
N PRO A 109 -23.77 31.34 -36.18
CA PRO A 109 -24.03 31.36 -37.60
C PRO A 109 -22.76 31.66 -38.42
N ALA A 110 -22.56 30.96 -39.54
CA ALA A 110 -21.40 31.14 -40.41
C ALA A 110 -21.44 32.52 -41.08
N ALA A 111 -20.72 33.49 -40.50
CA ALA A 111 -20.26 34.64 -41.27
C ALA A 111 -18.99 34.24 -42.02
N VAL A 112 -18.83 34.68 -43.25
CA VAL A 112 -17.72 34.28 -44.13
C VAL A 112 -16.39 34.27 -43.37
N SER A 113 -15.76 33.09 -43.28
CA SER A 113 -14.38 32.78 -42.88
C SER A 113 -14.08 32.42 -41.42
N GLU A 114 -13.25 31.43 -41.31
CA GLU A 114 -12.34 30.96 -40.28
C GLU A 114 -12.89 30.07 -39.12
N ALA A 115 -12.34 28.83 -39.09
CA ALA A 115 -12.46 27.93 -37.93
C ALA A 115 -11.77 28.56 -36.72
N ILE A 116 -12.49 28.65 -35.57
CA ILE A 116 -11.91 29.15 -34.31
C ILE A 116 -11.22 27.99 -33.59
N THR A 117 -9.90 28.11 -33.41
CA THR A 117 -9.16 27.17 -32.55
C THR A 117 -9.04 27.74 -31.15
N VAL A 118 -9.63 27.08 -30.17
CA VAL A 118 -9.55 27.47 -28.75
C VAL A 118 -8.66 26.46 -28.01
N THR A 119 -7.61 26.95 -27.36
CA THR A 119 -6.67 26.13 -26.57
C THR A 119 -6.86 26.47 -25.10
N ALA A 120 -7.91 25.95 -24.48
CA ALA A 120 -8.05 25.93 -23.02
C ALA A 120 -9.18 24.96 -22.62
N SER A 121 -8.90 24.05 -21.72
CA SER A 121 -9.92 23.28 -21.03
C SER A 121 -9.81 23.49 -19.51
N ALA A 122 -10.95 23.42 -18.80
CA ALA A 122 -10.93 23.38 -17.34
C ALA A 122 -10.15 22.14 -16.88
N PRO A 123 -9.40 22.23 -15.76
CA PRO A 123 -8.70 21.08 -15.22
C PRO A 123 -9.68 19.99 -14.84
N ALA A 124 -9.46 18.75 -15.29
CA ALA A 124 -10.33 17.60 -15.00
C ALA A 124 -10.53 17.37 -13.48
N ALA A 125 -9.59 17.77 -12.65
CA ALA A 125 -9.69 17.72 -11.19
C ALA A 125 -10.87 18.52 -10.60
N LEU A 126 -11.46 19.47 -11.35
CA LEU A 126 -12.62 20.24 -10.91
C LEU A 126 -13.95 19.67 -11.42
N GLU A 127 -13.94 18.71 -12.34
CA GLU A 127 -15.15 18.23 -13.02
C GLU A 127 -15.94 17.18 -12.24
N THR A 128 -15.36 16.63 -11.16
CA THR A 128 -15.97 15.53 -10.39
C THR A 128 -15.98 15.82 -8.90
N THR A 129 -16.82 15.08 -8.16
CA THR A 129 -16.79 15.08 -6.68
C THR A 129 -15.54 14.39 -6.17
N GLU A 130 -14.98 13.46 -6.93
CA GLU A 130 -13.78 12.69 -6.55
C GLU A 130 -12.58 13.62 -6.36
N VAL A 131 -11.85 13.40 -5.26
CA VAL A 131 -10.58 14.07 -5.02
C VAL A 131 -9.50 13.30 -5.77
N SER A 132 -9.09 13.84 -6.91
CA SER A 132 -8.19 13.17 -7.85
C SER A 132 -7.00 14.03 -8.22
N THR A 133 -5.84 13.37 -8.39
CA THR A 133 -4.61 13.98 -8.91
C THR A 133 -4.05 13.09 -10.01
N ASN A 134 -3.67 13.71 -11.11
CA ASN A 134 -3.11 13.01 -12.27
C ASN A 134 -1.67 13.45 -12.51
N PHE A 135 -0.80 12.48 -12.78
CA PHE A 135 0.60 12.67 -13.11
C PHE A 135 0.92 12.04 -14.46
N THR A 136 1.29 12.89 -15.44
CA THR A 136 1.74 12.41 -16.75
C THR A 136 3.16 11.88 -16.68
N SER A 137 3.57 11.09 -17.68
CA SER A 137 4.95 10.60 -17.79
C SER A 137 5.98 11.74 -17.83
N GLU A 138 5.64 12.88 -18.44
CA GLU A 138 6.49 14.06 -18.48
C GLU A 138 6.67 14.66 -17.07
N THR A 139 5.56 14.84 -16.32
CA THR A 139 5.61 15.37 -14.95
C THR A 139 6.43 14.45 -14.04
N ILE A 140 6.24 13.12 -14.15
CA ILE A 140 7.00 12.16 -13.33
C ILE A 140 8.49 12.15 -13.68
N ALA A 141 8.82 12.33 -14.97
CA ALA A 141 10.21 12.36 -15.44
C ALA A 141 10.94 13.65 -15.07
N GLU A 142 10.24 14.77 -14.97
CA GLU A 142 10.83 16.09 -14.69
C GLU A 142 10.96 16.40 -13.21
N LEU A 143 10.13 15.78 -12.33
CA LEU A 143 10.18 16.02 -10.89
C LEU A 143 11.27 15.17 -10.22
N PRO A 144 12.08 15.77 -9.33
CA PRO A 144 13.14 15.07 -8.59
C PRO A 144 12.55 14.17 -7.49
N THR A 145 12.10 12.99 -7.86
CA THR A 145 11.54 12.00 -6.93
C THR A 145 12.56 10.92 -6.59
N LEU A 146 12.50 10.39 -5.37
CA LEU A 146 13.45 9.38 -4.88
C LEU A 146 13.51 8.14 -5.80
N ASN A 147 12.36 7.71 -6.29
CA ASN A 147 12.22 6.66 -7.29
C ASN A 147 11.08 7.06 -8.23
N ARG A 148 11.14 6.66 -9.50
CA ARG A 148 10.07 6.91 -10.48
C ARG A 148 8.97 5.86 -10.44
N ASN A 149 8.75 5.22 -9.26
CA ASN A 149 7.75 4.17 -9.09
C ASN A 149 6.36 4.74 -8.75
N ILE A 150 5.33 3.90 -8.84
CA ILE A 150 3.92 4.25 -8.56
C ILE A 150 3.76 4.85 -7.15
N ALA A 151 4.44 4.27 -6.17
CA ALA A 151 4.34 4.71 -4.79
C ALA A 151 4.84 6.15 -4.63
N THR A 152 5.98 6.48 -5.22
CA THR A 152 6.56 7.82 -5.16
C THR A 152 5.70 8.85 -5.89
N ALA A 153 5.12 8.49 -7.04
CA ALA A 153 4.16 9.35 -7.74
C ALA A 153 2.91 9.60 -6.88
N ALA A 154 2.39 8.58 -6.21
CA ALA A 154 1.24 8.72 -5.32
C ALA A 154 1.52 9.65 -4.14
N LEU A 155 2.75 9.70 -3.62
CA LEU A 155 3.15 10.61 -2.53
C LEU A 155 3.07 12.10 -2.90
N LEU A 156 2.96 12.44 -4.19
CA LEU A 156 2.74 13.80 -4.65
C LEU A 156 1.24 14.21 -4.66
N ALA A 157 0.33 13.31 -4.29
CA ALA A 157 -1.10 13.61 -4.20
C ALA A 157 -1.51 14.04 -2.78
N PRO A 158 -2.57 14.90 -2.64
CA PRO A 158 -3.08 15.28 -1.33
C PRO A 158 -3.67 14.07 -0.59
N GLY A 159 -3.54 14.06 0.74
CA GLY A 159 -4.04 12.98 1.59
C GLY A 159 -3.22 11.68 1.55
N VAL A 160 -2.12 11.64 0.81
CA VAL A 160 -1.23 10.47 0.70
C VAL A 160 0.03 10.71 1.52
N ASN A 161 0.43 9.72 2.32
CA ASN A 161 1.69 9.71 3.07
C ASN A 161 2.28 8.29 3.11
N ASP A 162 3.48 8.15 3.64
CA ASP A 162 4.25 6.91 3.76
C ASP A 162 4.45 6.46 5.21
N ALA A 163 3.51 6.83 6.08
CA ALA A 163 3.52 6.48 7.50
C ALA A 163 3.17 5.01 7.79
N GLY A 164 2.85 4.22 6.78
CA GLY A 164 2.63 2.78 6.94
C GLY A 164 3.92 2.00 7.20
N PRO A 165 3.83 0.74 7.65
CA PRO A 165 4.98 -0.12 7.88
C PRO A 165 5.90 -0.20 6.66
N ASN A 166 7.22 -0.05 6.82
CA ASN A 166 8.18 -0.02 5.71
C ASN A 166 7.97 1.13 4.71
N LYS A 167 7.60 2.30 5.16
CA LYS A 167 7.29 3.45 4.29
C LYS A 167 6.17 3.12 3.29
N GLN A 168 5.20 2.30 3.70
CA GLN A 168 4.06 1.94 2.88
C GLN A 168 3.07 3.09 2.79
N ILE A 169 2.43 3.22 1.61
CA ILE A 169 1.49 4.30 1.34
C ILE A 169 0.22 4.15 2.18
N VAL A 170 -0.15 5.24 2.82
CA VAL A 170 -1.41 5.46 3.53
C VAL A 170 -2.18 6.56 2.80
N ILE A 171 -3.44 6.33 2.44
CA ILE A 171 -4.30 7.30 1.77
C ILE A 171 -5.46 7.67 2.69
N SER A 172 -5.58 8.97 3.03
CA SER A 172 -6.66 9.53 3.85
C SER A 172 -6.89 8.75 5.16
N GLY A 173 -5.79 8.42 5.84
CA GLY A 173 -5.81 7.75 7.15
C GLY A 173 -6.16 6.27 7.13
N ALA A 174 -6.28 5.63 5.96
CA ALA A 174 -6.50 4.20 5.84
C ALA A 174 -5.30 3.39 6.32
N GLN A 175 -5.50 2.10 6.42
CA GLN A 175 -4.40 1.16 6.59
C GLN A 175 -3.67 0.99 5.26
N SER A 176 -2.36 0.76 5.28
CA SER A 176 -1.55 0.72 4.06
C SER A 176 -1.96 -0.41 3.11
N PHE A 177 -2.45 -1.54 3.64
CA PHE A 177 -2.91 -2.69 2.87
C PHE A 177 -4.31 -2.51 2.24
N ASP A 178 -5.04 -1.47 2.63
CA ASP A 178 -6.41 -1.21 2.17
C ASP A 178 -6.51 -0.22 1.01
N ASN A 179 -5.39 0.13 0.37
CA ASN A 179 -5.38 0.86 -0.89
C ASN A 179 -5.52 -0.10 -2.07
N LEU A 180 -6.10 0.38 -3.15
CA LEU A 180 -6.20 -0.35 -4.42
C LEU A 180 -5.15 0.15 -5.40
N PHE A 181 -4.26 -0.74 -5.85
CA PHE A 181 -3.24 -0.44 -6.86
C PHE A 181 -3.55 -1.17 -8.16
N LEU A 182 -3.59 -0.40 -9.25
CA LEU A 182 -3.92 -0.90 -10.58
C LEU A 182 -2.77 -0.61 -11.57
N VAL A 183 -2.38 -1.61 -12.35
CA VAL A 183 -1.52 -1.44 -13.52
C VAL A 183 -2.26 -1.93 -14.75
N ASN A 184 -2.47 -1.07 -15.73
CA ASN A 184 -3.29 -1.36 -16.91
C ASN A 184 -4.67 -1.94 -16.52
N GLY A 185 -5.30 -1.41 -15.47
CA GLY A 185 -6.59 -1.88 -14.95
C GLY A 185 -6.56 -3.19 -14.15
N VAL A 186 -5.42 -3.83 -14.00
CA VAL A 186 -5.27 -5.07 -13.23
C VAL A 186 -4.87 -4.77 -11.80
N VAL A 187 -5.52 -5.42 -10.82
CA VAL A 187 -5.15 -5.34 -9.40
C VAL A 187 -3.80 -5.99 -9.17
N VAL A 188 -2.84 -5.19 -8.70
CA VAL A 188 -1.45 -5.62 -8.47
C VAL A 188 -1.05 -5.61 -6.99
N ASN A 189 -2.02 -5.59 -6.09
CA ASN A 189 -1.79 -5.71 -4.67
C ASN A 189 -1.27 -7.11 -4.30
N GLU A 190 -0.26 -7.16 -3.45
CA GLU A 190 0.18 -8.39 -2.80
C GLU A 190 -0.88 -8.84 -1.78
N ASN A 191 -1.18 -10.14 -1.72
CA ASN A 191 -2.35 -10.65 -1.01
C ASN A 191 -2.32 -10.44 0.51
N LEU A 192 -1.13 -10.51 1.12
CA LEU A 192 -1.00 -10.49 2.58
C LEU A 192 -0.75 -9.09 3.13
N ARG A 193 0.04 -8.28 2.40
CA ARG A 193 0.47 -6.95 2.85
C ARG A 193 -0.20 -5.81 2.10
N GLY A 194 -0.98 -6.13 1.05
CA GLY A 194 -1.70 -5.18 0.23
C GLY A 194 -0.83 -4.19 -0.56
N GLN A 195 0.49 -4.35 -0.54
CA GLN A 195 1.40 -3.45 -1.23
C GLN A 195 1.39 -3.68 -2.75
N PRO A 196 1.64 -2.65 -3.57
CA PRO A 196 1.75 -2.88 -5.00
C PRO A 196 2.99 -3.69 -5.32
N HIS A 197 2.84 -4.70 -6.15
CA HIS A 197 3.97 -5.22 -6.87
C HIS A 197 4.43 -4.19 -7.90
N ASN A 198 5.74 -3.92 -7.98
CA ASN A 198 6.31 -3.03 -9.00
C ASN A 198 6.28 -3.69 -10.39
N LEU A 199 5.08 -3.95 -10.87
CA LEU A 199 4.80 -4.61 -12.15
C LEU A 199 4.76 -3.61 -13.31
N PHE A 200 5.82 -2.85 -13.50
CA PHE A 200 5.97 -1.90 -14.60
C PHE A 200 7.45 -1.51 -14.76
N ILE A 201 7.74 -0.90 -15.89
CA ILE A 201 9.04 -0.28 -16.17
C ILE A 201 8.81 1.22 -16.17
N GLU A 202 9.64 1.97 -15.47
CA GLU A 202 9.40 3.38 -15.19
C GLU A 202 9.29 4.22 -16.47
N ASP A 203 10.15 3.97 -17.45
CA ASP A 203 10.08 4.66 -18.76
C ASP A 203 8.89 4.18 -19.62
N ALA A 204 8.25 3.06 -19.27
CA ALA A 204 7.02 2.60 -19.93
C ALA A 204 5.76 3.25 -19.39
N VAL A 205 5.79 3.89 -18.22
CA VAL A 205 4.60 4.56 -17.64
C VAL A 205 4.15 5.69 -18.55
N GLN A 206 2.86 5.73 -18.85
CA GLN A 206 2.22 6.83 -19.57
C GLN A 206 1.60 7.84 -18.61
N GLU A 207 0.88 7.36 -17.60
CA GLU A 207 0.12 8.21 -16.68
C GLU A 207 -0.23 7.46 -15.40
N THR A 208 -0.26 8.19 -14.28
CA THR A 208 -0.71 7.69 -12.98
C THR A 208 -1.75 8.63 -12.40
N THR A 209 -2.89 8.10 -11.97
CA THR A 209 -3.96 8.84 -11.28
C THR A 209 -4.13 8.31 -9.87
N VAL A 210 -4.28 9.21 -8.92
CA VAL A 210 -4.54 8.93 -7.51
C VAL A 210 -5.91 9.46 -7.14
N LEU A 211 -6.79 8.62 -6.61
CA LEU A 211 -8.11 8.97 -6.08
C LEU A 211 -8.04 8.83 -4.56
N SER A 212 -8.19 9.93 -3.82
CA SER A 212 -8.02 9.93 -2.36
C SER A 212 -9.33 10.08 -1.56
N GLY A 213 -10.47 10.25 -2.23
CA GLY A 213 -11.80 10.37 -1.61
C GLY A 213 -12.84 11.04 -2.49
N GLY A 214 -13.98 11.48 -1.92
CA GLY A 214 -15.01 12.24 -2.59
C GLY A 214 -16.03 11.39 -3.37
N ALA A 215 -16.47 10.26 -2.83
CA ALA A 215 -17.36 9.28 -3.47
C ALA A 215 -16.76 8.71 -4.77
N ILE A 216 -15.61 8.06 -4.64
CA ILE A 216 -14.95 7.33 -5.74
C ILE A 216 -15.94 6.35 -6.38
N SER A 217 -15.97 6.29 -7.72
CA SER A 217 -16.94 5.51 -8.50
C SER A 217 -17.16 4.09 -7.99
N ALA A 218 -18.41 3.60 -8.08
CA ALA A 218 -18.78 2.25 -7.64
C ALA A 218 -18.13 1.13 -8.46
N GLU A 219 -17.50 1.44 -9.59
CA GLU A 219 -16.70 0.48 -10.35
C GLU A 219 -15.46 -0.03 -9.61
N TYR A 220 -14.93 0.78 -8.67
CA TYR A 220 -13.79 0.39 -7.83
C TYR A 220 -14.28 -0.27 -6.54
N GLY A 221 -13.77 -1.47 -6.25
CA GLY A 221 -14.05 -2.24 -5.04
C GLY A 221 -12.79 -2.59 -4.25
N HIS A 222 -12.96 -3.31 -3.15
CA HIS A 222 -11.89 -3.93 -2.38
C HIS A 222 -10.89 -2.97 -1.72
N PHE A 223 -11.30 -1.75 -1.34
CA PHE A 223 -10.46 -0.77 -0.68
C PHE A 223 -11.25 0.07 0.34
N THR A 224 -10.54 0.59 1.34
CA THR A 224 -11.04 1.63 2.25
C THR A 224 -10.14 2.87 2.24
N GLY A 225 -8.97 2.80 1.62
CA GLY A 225 -8.05 3.92 1.47
C GLY A 225 -8.35 4.76 0.23
N GLY A 226 -7.61 4.53 -0.82
CA GLY A 226 -7.75 5.18 -2.10
C GLY A 226 -7.39 4.27 -3.26
N VAL A 227 -7.43 4.80 -4.47
CA VAL A 227 -7.09 4.07 -5.70
C VAL A 227 -5.90 4.74 -6.37
N VAL A 228 -4.88 3.97 -6.68
CA VAL A 228 -3.72 4.39 -7.49
C VAL A 228 -3.74 3.58 -8.78
N SER A 229 -4.04 4.23 -9.88
CA SER A 229 -4.16 3.61 -11.21
C SER A 229 -3.04 4.12 -12.12
N THR A 230 -2.27 3.19 -12.69
CA THR A 230 -1.18 3.47 -13.62
C THR A 230 -1.41 2.75 -14.93
N ILE A 231 -1.18 3.42 -16.04
CA ILE A 231 -1.15 2.79 -17.36
C ILE A 231 0.23 2.92 -17.98
N THR A 232 0.62 1.90 -18.71
CA THR A 232 1.85 1.90 -19.51
C THR A 232 1.55 2.24 -20.98
N LYS A 233 2.55 2.77 -21.67
CA LYS A 233 2.47 3.18 -23.07
C LYS A 233 1.97 2.04 -23.97
N SER A 234 1.45 2.41 -25.13
CA SER A 234 1.01 1.48 -26.18
C SER A 234 1.66 1.86 -27.51
N GLY A 235 1.74 0.93 -28.45
CA GLY A 235 2.21 1.22 -29.80
C GLY A 235 1.24 2.08 -30.60
N GLY A 236 1.75 2.83 -31.55
CA GLY A 236 1.01 3.66 -32.50
C GLY A 236 1.40 3.34 -33.94
N ASN A 237 0.92 4.14 -34.91
CA ASN A 237 1.30 3.99 -36.32
C ASN A 237 2.73 4.43 -36.62
N ASP A 238 3.30 5.27 -35.77
CA ASP A 238 4.69 5.70 -35.86
C ASP A 238 5.55 4.93 -34.87
N PHE A 239 6.78 4.66 -35.21
CA PHE A 239 7.73 4.05 -34.29
C PHE A 239 8.23 5.10 -33.32
N SER A 240 8.23 4.74 -32.05
CA SER A 240 8.74 5.56 -30.95
C SER A 240 9.41 4.68 -29.90
N GLY A 241 10.41 5.23 -29.22
CA GLY A 241 11.11 4.48 -28.21
C GLY A 241 12.01 5.36 -27.35
N SER A 242 12.61 4.73 -26.36
CA SER A 242 13.61 5.34 -25.50
C SER A 242 14.64 4.31 -25.06
N PHE A 243 15.84 4.79 -24.79
CA PHE A 243 16.83 4.06 -24.03
C PHE A 243 17.40 4.99 -22.97
N ARG A 244 17.56 4.48 -21.75
CA ARG A 244 18.10 5.21 -20.60
C ARG A 244 19.10 4.32 -19.87
N ASP A 245 20.20 4.91 -19.43
CA ASP A 245 21.07 4.37 -18.39
C ASP A 245 21.05 5.33 -17.21
N SER A 246 20.69 4.82 -16.04
CA SER A 246 20.68 5.58 -14.80
C SER A 246 21.77 5.05 -13.88
N LEU A 247 22.73 5.91 -13.58
CA LEU A 247 23.89 5.60 -12.75
C LEU A 247 23.56 5.88 -11.29
N ARG A 248 23.90 4.94 -10.44
CA ARG A 248 23.78 5.03 -8.97
C ARG A 248 25.05 4.48 -8.32
N ASN A 249 25.39 5.03 -7.18
CA ASN A 249 26.48 4.54 -6.36
C ASN A 249 26.08 4.73 -4.89
N ASP A 250 26.29 3.70 -4.08
CA ASP A 250 26.01 3.76 -2.64
C ASP A 250 26.82 4.89 -1.96
N ASP A 251 28.05 5.13 -2.44
CA ASP A 251 28.93 6.21 -1.97
C ASP A 251 28.52 7.63 -2.45
N TRP A 252 27.58 7.74 -3.37
CA TRP A 252 26.96 9.01 -3.75
C TRP A 252 25.84 9.43 -2.81
N GLN A 253 25.54 8.63 -1.81
CA GLN A 253 24.65 8.94 -0.71
C GLN A 253 25.46 9.36 0.52
N GLU A 254 25.12 10.47 1.14
CA GLU A 254 25.73 10.89 2.40
C GLU A 254 25.34 9.94 3.55
N LYS A 255 26.12 9.96 4.62
CA LYS A 255 25.76 9.23 5.84
C LYS A 255 24.71 9.97 6.64
N THR A 256 23.93 9.22 7.41
CA THR A 256 23.01 9.79 8.38
C THR A 256 23.79 10.34 9.61
N ALA A 257 23.09 11.03 10.51
CA ALA A 257 23.72 11.52 11.75
C ALA A 257 23.99 10.40 12.78
N LEU A 258 23.70 9.14 12.45
CA LEU A 258 23.95 8.01 13.35
C LEU A 258 25.46 7.80 13.57
N VAL A 259 25.88 7.83 14.81
CA VAL A 259 27.28 7.58 15.18
C VAL A 259 27.61 6.09 14.93
N GLY A 260 28.68 5.85 14.14
CA GLY A 260 29.16 4.49 13.85
C GLY A 260 28.47 3.81 12.65
N GLU A 261 27.75 4.57 11.81
CA GLU A 261 27.22 4.05 10.55
C GLU A 261 28.34 3.47 9.68
N ALA A 262 28.10 2.30 9.10
CA ALA A 262 29.05 1.64 8.21
C ALA A 262 29.39 2.49 6.98
N ASN A 263 30.60 2.29 6.42
CA ASN A 263 30.99 2.94 5.17
C ASN A 263 30.14 2.40 4.01
N HIS A 264 29.78 3.28 3.10
CA HIS A 264 29.14 2.94 1.85
C HIS A 264 30.09 2.18 0.93
N ILE A 265 29.54 1.48 -0.05
CA ILE A 265 30.30 0.74 -1.05
C ILE A 265 30.46 1.64 -2.28
N ASP A 266 31.71 1.96 -2.65
CA ASP A 266 32.00 2.70 -3.88
C ASP A 266 31.97 1.76 -5.10
N ASP A 267 30.76 1.53 -5.63
CA ASP A 267 30.51 0.75 -6.84
C ASP A 267 29.40 1.41 -7.67
N VAL A 268 29.73 1.83 -8.89
CA VAL A 268 28.78 2.45 -9.79
C VAL A 268 27.89 1.41 -10.43
N ASN A 269 26.62 1.45 -10.10
CA ASN A 269 25.60 0.55 -10.60
C ASN A 269 24.78 1.22 -11.71
N SER A 270 24.48 0.47 -12.78
CA SER A 270 23.66 0.91 -13.89
C SER A 270 22.26 0.32 -13.83
N VAL A 271 21.26 1.14 -14.11
CA VAL A 271 19.87 0.73 -14.37
C VAL A 271 19.56 1.03 -15.84
N TYR A 272 19.55 -0.01 -16.66
CA TYR A 272 19.22 0.10 -18.08
C TYR A 272 17.71 -0.05 -18.27
N GLU A 273 17.11 0.90 -18.99
CA GLU A 273 15.70 0.86 -19.39
C GLU A 273 15.59 1.12 -20.89
N GLY A 274 14.73 0.38 -21.56
CA GLY A 274 14.46 0.59 -22.98
C GLY A 274 13.00 0.36 -23.31
N THR A 275 12.45 1.18 -24.20
CA THR A 275 11.09 1.04 -24.72
C THR A 275 11.08 1.13 -26.25
N LEU A 276 10.18 0.38 -26.87
CA LEU A 276 9.95 0.45 -28.32
C LEU A 276 8.47 0.15 -28.60
N GLY A 277 7.84 1.03 -29.35
CA GLY A 277 6.46 0.88 -29.81
C GLY A 277 6.33 1.23 -31.29
N GLY A 278 5.33 0.64 -31.95
CA GLY A 278 5.07 0.92 -33.35
C GLY A 278 3.99 0.02 -33.94
N ARG A 279 3.80 0.13 -35.27
CA ARG A 279 2.88 -0.68 -36.02
C ARG A 279 3.50 -2.02 -36.43
N VAL A 280 2.74 -3.11 -36.32
CA VAL A 280 2.96 -4.36 -37.04
C VAL A 280 2.21 -4.29 -38.39
N ILE A 281 0.92 -3.89 -38.30
CA ILE A 281 0.07 -3.62 -39.48
C ILE A 281 -0.56 -2.25 -39.26
N ARG A 282 -0.33 -1.33 -40.17
CA ARG A 282 -0.85 0.05 -40.10
C ARG A 282 -2.37 0.03 -39.89
N ASP A 283 -2.85 0.85 -38.93
CA ASP A 283 -4.27 1.03 -38.55
C ASP A 283 -4.97 -0.24 -38.05
N ARG A 284 -4.23 -1.37 -37.79
CA ARG A 284 -4.82 -2.64 -37.37
C ARG A 284 -4.11 -3.34 -36.21
N LEU A 285 -2.78 -3.38 -36.21
CA LEU A 285 -2.02 -4.13 -35.22
C LEU A 285 -0.78 -3.34 -34.79
N TRP A 286 -0.69 -3.08 -33.52
CA TRP A 286 0.43 -2.37 -32.91
C TRP A 286 1.07 -3.19 -31.81
N PHE A 287 2.34 -2.95 -31.57
CA PHE A 287 3.09 -3.53 -30.48
C PHE A 287 3.72 -2.45 -29.60
N PHE A 288 3.93 -2.78 -28.34
CA PHE A 288 4.79 -2.06 -27.43
C PHE A 288 5.60 -3.07 -26.63
N GLY A 289 6.90 -2.81 -26.49
CA GLY A 289 7.82 -3.60 -25.67
C GLY A 289 8.63 -2.69 -24.79
N ALA A 290 8.92 -3.15 -23.56
CA ALA A 290 9.83 -2.49 -22.65
C ALA A 290 10.72 -3.52 -21.93
N GLY A 291 11.92 -3.10 -21.55
CA GLY A 291 12.86 -3.90 -20.79
C GLY A 291 13.59 -3.05 -19.75
N ARG A 292 13.86 -3.64 -18.58
CA ARG A 292 14.69 -3.03 -17.53
C ARG A 292 15.64 -4.07 -16.97
N LYS A 293 16.88 -3.68 -16.75
CA LYS A 293 17.87 -4.45 -16.01
C LYS A 293 18.48 -3.56 -14.96
N GLU A 294 18.43 -4.00 -13.71
CA GLU A 294 19.04 -3.36 -12.57
C GLU A 294 20.00 -4.32 -11.89
N LYS A 295 21.19 -3.83 -11.57
CA LYS A 295 22.07 -4.44 -10.59
C LYS A 295 22.42 -3.36 -9.58
N SER A 296 22.28 -3.64 -8.30
CA SER A 296 22.68 -2.72 -7.24
C SER A 296 23.32 -3.47 -6.10
N THR A 297 24.38 -2.86 -5.57
CA THR A 297 25.09 -3.32 -4.39
C THR A 297 25.02 -2.22 -3.35
N THR A 298 24.53 -2.55 -2.16
CA THR A 298 24.42 -1.59 -1.05
C THR A 298 25.08 -2.15 0.20
N SER A 299 25.65 -1.26 1.01
CA SER A 299 26.17 -1.61 2.32
C SER A 299 25.06 -1.89 3.30
N ALA A 300 25.20 -2.95 4.06
CA ALA A 300 24.33 -3.28 5.20
C ALA A 300 25.20 -3.79 6.36
N GLU A 301 24.62 -3.81 7.56
CA GLU A 301 25.30 -4.29 8.75
C GLU A 301 24.38 -5.12 9.63
N THR A 302 24.97 -6.01 10.41
CA THR A 302 24.26 -6.76 11.44
C THR A 302 23.98 -5.83 12.63
N VAL A 303 22.89 -6.12 13.37
CA VAL A 303 22.61 -5.36 14.60
C VAL A 303 23.51 -5.81 15.74
N VAL A 304 23.87 -4.92 16.65
CA VAL A 304 24.71 -5.16 17.87
C VAL A 304 26.16 -5.50 17.57
N THR A 305 26.43 -6.36 16.61
CA THR A 305 27.79 -6.78 16.21
C THR A 305 28.41 -5.83 15.19
N ILE A 306 27.57 -5.09 14.46
CA ILE A 306 27.95 -4.10 13.42
C ILE A 306 28.91 -4.73 12.39
N ILE A 307 28.68 -5.97 12.00
CA ILE A 307 29.46 -6.65 10.96
C ILE A 307 28.94 -6.17 9.60
N PRO A 308 29.78 -5.51 8.78
CA PRO A 308 29.36 -5.04 7.47
C PRO A 308 29.23 -6.20 6.47
N PHE A 309 28.27 -6.09 5.55
CA PHE A 309 28.11 -7.01 4.43
C PHE A 309 27.48 -6.29 3.23
N ALA A 310 27.78 -6.79 2.03
CA ALA A 310 27.14 -6.31 0.81
C ALA A 310 25.79 -7.01 0.63
N GLN A 311 24.77 -6.23 0.29
CA GLN A 311 23.47 -6.72 -0.13
C GLN A 311 23.28 -6.42 -1.62
N ASP A 312 23.17 -7.48 -2.45
CA ASP A 312 23.03 -7.31 -3.90
C ASP A 312 21.58 -7.56 -4.33
N VAL A 313 21.19 -6.83 -5.36
CA VAL A 313 19.95 -7.04 -6.12
C VAL A 313 20.29 -7.17 -7.60
N ASP A 314 19.88 -8.26 -8.24
CA ASP A 314 19.86 -8.42 -9.71
C ASP A 314 18.41 -8.58 -10.16
N GLU A 315 17.90 -7.59 -10.89
CA GLU A 315 16.51 -7.58 -11.34
C GLU A 315 16.42 -7.37 -12.85
N LYS A 316 15.58 -8.18 -13.49
CA LYS A 316 15.23 -8.07 -14.91
C LYS A 316 13.72 -8.00 -15.04
N ARG A 317 13.23 -7.01 -15.79
CA ARG A 317 11.81 -6.83 -16.10
C ARG A 317 11.61 -6.77 -17.61
N TRP A 318 10.53 -7.38 -18.09
CA TRP A 318 10.10 -7.37 -19.48
C TRP A 318 8.61 -7.10 -19.55
N GLU A 319 8.22 -6.19 -20.41
CA GLU A 319 6.81 -5.89 -20.72
C GLU A 319 6.58 -6.02 -22.22
N GLY A 320 5.47 -6.62 -22.61
CA GLY A 320 5.00 -6.67 -23.98
C GLY A 320 3.50 -6.43 -24.06
N LYS A 321 3.08 -5.58 -25.00
CA LYS A 321 1.68 -5.35 -25.36
C LYS A 321 1.46 -5.53 -26.85
N LEU A 322 0.34 -6.16 -27.21
CA LEU A 322 -0.21 -6.19 -28.56
C LEU A 322 -1.59 -5.58 -28.55
N THR A 323 -1.81 -4.57 -29.36
CA THR A 323 -3.11 -3.91 -29.55
C THR A 323 -3.62 -4.21 -30.94
N GLY A 324 -4.76 -4.90 -31.05
CA GLY A 324 -5.39 -5.25 -32.31
C GLY A 324 -6.76 -4.58 -32.49
N ALA A 325 -6.93 -3.82 -33.56
CA ALA A 325 -8.24 -3.36 -34.00
C ALA A 325 -8.88 -4.45 -34.87
N ILE A 326 -9.85 -5.20 -34.29
CA ILE A 326 -10.64 -6.19 -35.03
C ILE A 326 -11.51 -5.51 -36.07
N THR A 327 -12.11 -4.39 -35.67
CA THR A 327 -12.79 -3.41 -36.53
C THR A 327 -12.49 -2.00 -35.99
N SER A 328 -12.95 -0.96 -36.67
CA SER A 328 -12.85 0.43 -36.17
C SER A 328 -13.61 0.65 -34.82
N ARG A 329 -14.50 -0.26 -34.44
CA ARG A 329 -15.30 -0.19 -33.21
C ARG A 329 -14.90 -1.23 -32.15
N HIS A 330 -14.01 -2.19 -32.44
CA HIS A 330 -13.66 -3.30 -31.57
C HIS A 330 -12.15 -3.48 -31.47
N ASN A 331 -11.61 -3.31 -30.28
CA ASN A 331 -10.19 -3.44 -29.98
C ASN A 331 -9.92 -4.54 -28.92
N VAL A 332 -8.80 -5.23 -29.06
CA VAL A 332 -8.29 -6.17 -28.07
C VAL A 332 -6.85 -5.80 -27.73
N VAL A 333 -6.51 -5.80 -26.45
CA VAL A 333 -5.15 -5.59 -25.95
C VAL A 333 -4.71 -6.85 -25.18
N LEU A 334 -3.62 -7.44 -25.59
CA LEU A 334 -2.93 -8.49 -24.86
C LEU A 334 -1.72 -7.89 -24.17
N SER A 335 -1.53 -8.15 -22.89
CA SER A 335 -0.36 -7.70 -22.14
C SER A 335 0.29 -8.83 -21.35
N TYR A 336 1.61 -8.83 -21.34
CA TYR A 336 2.45 -9.73 -20.57
C TYR A 336 3.57 -8.94 -19.90
N LEU A 337 3.80 -9.23 -18.62
CA LEU A 337 4.89 -8.65 -17.87
C LEU A 337 5.55 -9.75 -17.05
N ASP A 338 6.88 -9.77 -17.00
CA ASP A 338 7.70 -10.75 -16.28
C ASP A 338 8.82 -10.04 -15.52
N ILE A 339 8.96 -10.40 -14.26
CA ILE A 339 10.02 -9.90 -13.37
C ILE A 339 10.76 -11.09 -12.77
N LYS A 340 12.08 -11.02 -12.86
CA LYS A 340 13.00 -11.91 -12.15
C LYS A 340 13.89 -11.05 -11.26
N ARG A 341 13.81 -11.27 -9.96
CA ARG A 341 14.58 -10.54 -8.96
C ARG A 341 15.28 -11.52 -8.05
N LEU A 342 16.61 -11.45 -7.98
CA LEU A 342 17.46 -12.15 -7.03
C LEU A 342 17.96 -11.15 -6.00
N GLU A 343 17.82 -11.48 -4.73
CA GLU A 343 18.38 -10.74 -3.61
C GLU A 343 19.36 -11.64 -2.86
N THR A 344 20.62 -11.23 -2.77
CA THR A 344 21.64 -11.92 -1.97
C THR A 344 21.81 -11.29 -0.61
N ASN A 345 22.24 -12.08 0.36
CA ASN A 345 22.43 -11.63 1.74
C ASN A 345 21.20 -10.93 2.34
N ASN A 346 20.01 -11.38 1.95
CA ASN A 346 18.78 -10.84 2.50
C ASN A 346 18.66 -11.22 3.99
N ARG A 347 18.28 -10.25 4.82
CA ARG A 347 18.04 -10.45 6.24
C ARG A 347 16.56 -10.38 6.57
N PHE A 348 16.11 -11.25 7.47
CA PHE A 348 14.75 -11.20 8.02
C PHE A 348 14.78 -10.92 9.53
N GLY A 349 14.37 -9.72 9.91
CA GLY A 349 14.43 -9.21 11.28
C GLY A 349 15.85 -8.81 11.71
N ASN A 350 16.04 -8.62 13.01
CA ASN A 350 17.32 -8.21 13.58
C ASN A 350 18.28 -9.40 13.69
N VAL A 351 19.24 -9.50 12.79
CA VAL A 351 20.28 -10.54 12.78
C VAL A 351 21.59 -10.00 13.34
N VAL A 352 22.31 -10.80 14.11
CA VAL A 352 23.57 -10.43 14.75
C VAL A 352 24.80 -11.13 14.15
N ASP A 353 24.60 -12.00 13.15
CA ASP A 353 25.68 -12.70 12.45
C ASP A 353 25.37 -12.86 10.95
N LEU A 354 26.38 -13.18 10.16
CA LEU A 354 26.24 -13.40 8.71
C LEU A 354 25.61 -14.75 8.39
N ALA A 355 25.68 -15.74 9.29
CA ALA A 355 25.07 -17.05 9.11
C ALA A 355 23.54 -17.01 9.06
N SER A 356 22.92 -15.93 9.55
CA SER A 356 21.47 -15.72 9.51
C SER A 356 20.98 -15.03 8.23
N LEU A 357 21.88 -14.71 7.29
CA LEU A 357 21.53 -14.16 5.98
C LEU A 357 21.14 -15.29 5.02
N SER A 358 20.34 -14.98 4.02
CA SER A 358 19.95 -15.93 2.97
C SER A 358 19.68 -15.24 1.65
N ASP A 359 19.85 -15.98 0.55
CA ASP A 359 19.49 -15.53 -0.78
C ASP A 359 18.03 -15.90 -1.06
N ARG A 360 17.34 -15.09 -1.87
CA ARG A 360 15.98 -15.40 -2.33
C ARG A 360 15.73 -14.88 -3.74
N GLU A 361 14.91 -15.63 -4.48
CA GLU A 361 14.35 -15.19 -5.75
C GLU A 361 12.87 -14.80 -5.58
N LEU A 362 12.48 -13.76 -6.30
CA LEU A 362 11.13 -13.20 -6.29
C LEU A 362 10.58 -13.12 -7.73
N PRO A 363 10.31 -14.27 -8.39
CA PRO A 363 9.72 -14.27 -9.72
C PRO A 363 8.25 -13.79 -9.66
N ASN A 364 7.90 -12.89 -10.57
CA ASN A 364 6.54 -12.34 -10.67
C ASN A 364 6.17 -12.15 -12.13
N ASN A 365 4.99 -12.62 -12.53
CA ASN A 365 4.49 -12.37 -13.88
C ASN A 365 2.99 -12.04 -13.87
N LEU A 366 2.60 -11.19 -14.83
CA LEU A 366 1.23 -10.76 -15.05
C LEU A 366 0.84 -11.00 -16.50
N LYS A 367 -0.31 -11.63 -16.71
CA LYS A 367 -0.95 -11.81 -18.02
C LYS A 367 -2.32 -11.16 -17.98
N ALA A 368 -2.65 -10.37 -18.99
CA ALA A 368 -3.97 -9.78 -19.09
C ALA A 368 -4.45 -9.68 -20.55
N ILE A 369 -5.76 -9.74 -20.70
CA ILE A 369 -6.47 -9.45 -21.93
C ILE A 369 -7.54 -8.40 -21.64
N HIS A 370 -7.62 -7.39 -22.51
CA HIS A 370 -8.64 -6.35 -22.48
C HIS A 370 -9.37 -6.32 -23.82
N TYR A 371 -10.67 -6.10 -23.74
CA TYR A 371 -11.54 -5.89 -24.91
C TYR A 371 -12.32 -4.59 -24.73
N ASN A 372 -12.37 -3.76 -25.76
CA ASN A 372 -13.20 -2.56 -25.83
C ASN A 372 -14.03 -2.59 -27.10
N GLY A 373 -15.35 -2.50 -26.97
CA GLY A 373 -16.27 -2.54 -28.11
C GLY A 373 -17.35 -1.47 -28.07
N VAL A 374 -17.41 -0.62 -29.07
CA VAL A 374 -18.52 0.31 -29.29
C VAL A 374 -19.64 -0.44 -30.02
N ILE A 375 -20.66 -0.88 -29.26
CA ILE A 375 -21.78 -1.67 -29.76
C ILE A 375 -22.80 -0.76 -30.47
N MET A 376 -23.09 0.39 -29.87
CA MET A 376 -23.90 1.48 -30.44
C MET A 376 -23.20 2.80 -30.11
N ASP A 377 -23.55 3.88 -30.77
CA ASP A 377 -22.91 5.17 -30.57
C ASP A 377 -23.02 5.68 -29.12
N ASN A 378 -23.98 5.19 -28.35
CA ASN A 378 -24.20 5.48 -26.95
C ASN A 378 -24.03 4.26 -26.00
N LEU A 379 -23.55 3.12 -26.51
CA LEU A 379 -23.31 1.91 -25.70
C LEU A 379 -21.93 1.35 -26.00
N LEU A 380 -21.08 1.35 -24.96
CA LEU A 380 -19.77 0.72 -24.96
C LEU A 380 -19.78 -0.48 -24.02
N ILE A 381 -19.10 -1.56 -24.41
CA ILE A 381 -18.80 -2.71 -23.55
C ILE A 381 -17.27 -2.85 -23.43
N GLU A 382 -16.83 -3.02 -22.22
CA GLU A 382 -15.41 -3.22 -21.90
C GLU A 382 -15.20 -4.51 -21.13
N GLY A 383 -14.07 -5.15 -21.40
CA GLY A 383 -13.75 -6.46 -20.98
C GLY A 383 -12.33 -6.71 -20.52
N GLN A 384 -12.10 -7.35 -19.30
CA GLN A 384 -10.77 -7.72 -18.80
C GLN A 384 -10.75 -9.08 -18.11
N ALA A 385 -9.69 -9.87 -18.38
CA ALA A 385 -9.29 -10.99 -17.54
C ALA A 385 -7.77 -10.94 -17.29
N SER A 386 -7.36 -11.32 -16.09
CA SER A 386 -5.96 -11.31 -15.72
C SER A 386 -5.57 -12.42 -14.76
N ARG A 387 -4.28 -12.75 -14.77
CA ARG A 387 -3.67 -13.66 -13.82
C ARG A 387 -2.26 -13.17 -13.46
N MET A 388 -2.02 -13.02 -12.16
CA MET A 388 -0.72 -12.70 -11.59
C MET A 388 -0.18 -13.90 -10.81
N HIS A 389 1.10 -14.24 -11.03
CA HIS A 389 1.83 -15.24 -10.27
C HIS A 389 3.02 -14.60 -9.61
N PHE A 390 3.09 -14.75 -8.29
CA PHE A 390 4.20 -14.28 -7.48
C PHE A 390 4.67 -15.37 -6.54
N LYS A 391 6.00 -15.58 -6.47
CA LYS A 391 6.62 -16.59 -5.61
C LYS A 391 7.74 -16.01 -4.78
N PHE A 392 7.99 -16.67 -3.63
CA PHE A 392 9.23 -16.59 -2.88
C PHE A 392 9.93 -17.94 -3.02
N VAL A 393 11.13 -17.93 -3.57
CA VAL A 393 11.97 -19.09 -3.79
C VAL A 393 13.26 -18.91 -3.01
N GLY A 394 13.71 -19.93 -2.28
CA GLY A 394 14.80 -19.78 -1.31
C GLY A 394 14.35 -18.96 -0.08
N GLY A 395 15.21 -18.12 0.42
CA GLY A 395 14.88 -17.18 1.51
C GLY A 395 14.72 -17.84 2.87
N GLY A 396 15.74 -18.59 3.30
CA GLY A 396 15.76 -19.26 4.58
C GLY A 396 16.94 -20.22 4.74
N ALA A 397 16.91 -21.04 5.78
CA ALA A 397 17.95 -22.00 6.07
C ALA A 397 18.13 -23.03 4.96
N SER A 398 19.37 -23.29 4.58
CA SER A 398 19.76 -24.36 3.66
C SER A 398 19.87 -25.72 4.37
N ALA A 399 20.18 -25.74 5.67
CA ALA A 399 20.26 -26.92 6.50
C ALA A 399 18.94 -27.23 7.19
N ARG A 400 18.63 -28.54 7.37
CA ARG A 400 17.43 -29.02 8.07
C ARG A 400 17.75 -29.81 9.35
N ASP A 401 19.01 -30.04 9.62
CA ASP A 401 19.44 -30.74 10.84
C ASP A 401 19.23 -29.85 12.09
N ARG A 402 19.26 -30.48 13.27
CA ARG A 402 19.04 -29.81 14.57
C ARG A 402 20.16 -28.83 14.94
N ILE A 403 21.34 -28.91 14.36
CA ILE A 403 22.46 -28.02 14.69
C ILE A 403 22.40 -26.78 13.79
N PHE A 404 22.57 -26.95 12.46
CA PHE A 404 22.73 -25.84 11.52
C PHE A 404 21.38 -25.29 11.02
N GLY A 405 20.30 -26.08 11.11
CA GLY A 405 18.95 -25.62 10.76
C GLY A 405 18.20 -24.92 11.89
N THR A 406 18.74 -24.84 13.10
CA THR A 406 18.07 -24.25 14.27
C THR A 406 18.33 -22.77 14.40
N LEU A 407 17.28 -21.96 14.50
CA LEU A 407 17.37 -20.53 14.73
C LEU A 407 17.59 -20.22 16.23
N LEU A 408 18.60 -19.43 16.54
CA LEU A 408 18.81 -18.91 17.88
C LEU A 408 18.11 -17.57 18.07
N ARG A 409 17.54 -17.36 19.25
CA ARG A 409 16.85 -16.12 19.64
C ARG A 409 17.38 -15.62 20.98
N ASP A 410 17.68 -14.35 21.03
CA ASP A 410 18.00 -13.67 22.28
C ASP A 410 16.75 -13.49 23.16
N THR A 411 16.88 -13.77 24.47
CA THR A 411 15.73 -13.74 25.39
C THR A 411 15.24 -12.33 25.70
N VAL A 412 16.08 -11.32 25.53
CA VAL A 412 15.78 -9.91 25.85
C VAL A 412 15.39 -9.14 24.61
N SER A 413 16.28 -9.11 23.63
CA SER A 413 16.14 -8.30 22.40
C SER A 413 15.36 -9.01 21.30
N SER A 414 15.19 -10.34 21.42
CA SER A 414 14.67 -11.17 20.35
C SER A 414 15.49 -11.16 19.06
N ASN A 415 16.74 -10.72 19.11
CA ASN A 415 17.67 -10.80 17.99
C ASN A 415 17.90 -12.24 17.56
N ARG A 416 18.39 -12.44 16.35
CA ARG A 416 18.52 -13.75 15.68
C ARG A 416 19.95 -14.04 15.31
N ALA A 417 20.34 -15.30 15.45
CA ALA A 417 21.68 -15.77 15.11
C ALA A 417 21.67 -17.20 14.60
N TRP A 418 22.82 -17.63 14.04
CA TRP A 418 23.22 -18.99 13.72
C TRP A 418 22.60 -19.56 12.44
N SER A 419 21.33 -19.32 12.19
CA SER A 419 20.62 -19.82 11.00
C SER A 419 19.61 -18.80 10.52
N PRO A 420 19.31 -18.73 9.21
CA PRO A 420 18.24 -17.88 8.71
C PRO A 420 16.88 -18.26 9.29
N THR A 421 16.00 -17.27 9.39
CA THR A 421 14.59 -17.51 9.66
C THR A 421 13.96 -18.20 8.44
N PHE A 422 13.02 -19.11 8.68
CA PHE A 422 12.33 -19.92 7.67
C PHE A 422 13.18 -21.07 7.14
N CYS A 423 12.63 -21.82 6.20
CA CYS A 423 13.31 -22.89 5.48
C CYS A 423 13.38 -22.52 4.00
N GLY A 424 14.59 -22.30 3.49
CA GLY A 424 14.84 -21.93 2.10
C GLY A 424 14.79 -23.10 1.12
N VAL A 425 15.02 -24.33 1.63
CA VAL A 425 15.02 -25.57 0.84
C VAL A 425 13.73 -26.38 0.94
N CYS A 426 12.72 -25.82 1.62
CA CYS A 426 11.39 -26.41 1.69
C CYS A 426 10.54 -25.97 0.49
N ARG A 427 9.24 -26.01 0.61
CA ARG A 427 8.31 -25.62 -0.45
C ARG A 427 8.33 -24.12 -0.74
N ASP A 428 8.29 -23.72 -2.03
CA ASP A 428 8.09 -22.34 -2.45
C ASP A 428 6.77 -21.80 -1.90
N LYS A 429 6.75 -20.49 -1.64
CA LYS A 429 5.54 -19.78 -1.24
C LYS A 429 4.96 -19.05 -2.45
N GLU A 430 3.64 -19.18 -2.65
CA GLU A 430 2.92 -18.54 -3.76
C GLU A 430 1.83 -17.61 -3.24
N ARG A 431 1.73 -16.44 -3.84
CA ARG A 431 0.69 -15.44 -3.56
C ARG A 431 0.18 -14.87 -4.88
N ASN A 432 -0.84 -15.51 -5.42
CA ASN A 432 -1.32 -15.29 -6.78
C ASN A 432 -2.66 -14.55 -6.76
N ASN A 433 -2.93 -13.76 -7.81
CA ASN A 433 -4.25 -13.17 -8.05
C ASN A 433 -4.79 -13.60 -9.40
N LYS A 434 -6.10 -13.74 -9.51
CA LYS A 434 -6.80 -13.78 -10.77
C LYS A 434 -8.02 -12.86 -10.70
N SER A 435 -8.33 -12.19 -11.78
CA SER A 435 -9.52 -11.34 -11.85
C SER A 435 -10.17 -11.41 -13.22
N ALA A 436 -11.46 -11.15 -13.19
CA ALA A 436 -12.26 -10.96 -14.39
C ALA A 436 -13.30 -9.87 -14.12
N GLN A 437 -13.59 -9.01 -15.11
CA GLN A 437 -14.55 -7.92 -14.99
C GLN A 437 -15.22 -7.62 -16.32
N LEU A 438 -16.53 -7.26 -16.26
CA LEU A 438 -17.33 -6.73 -17.37
C LEU A 438 -17.97 -5.42 -16.96
N LYS A 439 -17.94 -4.40 -17.83
CA LYS A 439 -18.75 -3.22 -17.67
C LYS A 439 -19.38 -2.76 -18.99
N ALA A 440 -20.55 -2.18 -18.89
CA ALA A 440 -21.26 -1.51 -19.94
C ALA A 440 -21.41 -0.03 -19.58
N SER A 441 -21.03 0.86 -20.48
CA SER A 441 -21.22 2.30 -20.35
C SER A 441 -22.29 2.75 -21.31
N TYR A 442 -23.38 3.34 -20.77
CA TYR A 442 -24.51 3.82 -21.55
C TYR A 442 -24.72 5.31 -21.36
N PHE A 443 -24.77 6.07 -22.45
CA PHE A 443 -25.02 7.49 -22.45
C PHE A 443 -26.45 7.80 -22.88
N LEU A 444 -27.15 8.65 -22.10
CA LEU A 444 -28.50 9.12 -22.40
C LEU A 444 -28.55 10.65 -22.24
N SER A 445 -28.92 11.36 -23.30
CA SER A 445 -29.14 12.79 -23.29
C SER A 445 -30.64 13.07 -23.54
N THR A 446 -31.28 13.82 -22.64
CA THR A 446 -32.71 14.16 -22.71
C THR A 446 -32.95 15.65 -22.44
N LYS A 447 -34.02 16.19 -22.98
CA LYS A 447 -34.39 17.59 -22.77
C LYS A 447 -34.81 17.92 -21.34
N SER A 448 -35.48 16.99 -20.66
CA SER A 448 -36.14 17.25 -19.36
C SER A 448 -35.35 16.69 -18.16
N MET A 449 -34.49 15.68 -18.37
CA MET A 449 -33.77 15.01 -17.30
C MET A 449 -32.23 15.22 -17.41
N GLY A 450 -31.77 16.06 -18.34
CA GLY A 450 -30.35 16.29 -18.55
C GLY A 450 -29.62 15.12 -19.18
N GLN A 451 -28.36 14.92 -18.82
CA GLN A 451 -27.46 13.89 -19.39
C GLN A 451 -27.09 12.87 -18.32
N HIS A 452 -27.19 11.59 -18.68
CA HIS A 452 -26.82 10.46 -17.84
C HIS A 452 -25.67 9.69 -18.48
N SER A 453 -24.62 9.41 -17.70
CA SER A 453 -23.53 8.50 -18.07
C SER A 453 -23.54 7.35 -17.09
N VAL A 454 -24.27 6.30 -17.44
CA VAL A 454 -24.49 5.11 -16.61
C VAL A 454 -23.40 4.09 -16.91
N VAL A 455 -22.68 3.64 -15.89
CA VAL A 455 -21.77 2.51 -15.95
C VAL A 455 -22.32 1.41 -15.05
N ALA A 456 -22.51 0.20 -15.59
CA ALA A 456 -22.93 -0.96 -14.83
C ALA A 456 -21.98 -2.12 -15.11
N GLY A 457 -21.71 -2.95 -14.09
CA GLY A 457 -20.77 -4.03 -14.31
C GLY A 457 -20.75 -5.09 -13.22
N TRP A 458 -19.91 -6.07 -13.47
CA TRP A 458 -19.63 -7.22 -12.64
C TRP A 458 -18.11 -7.44 -12.57
N GLU A 459 -17.66 -7.90 -11.42
CA GLU A 459 -16.26 -8.22 -11.13
C GLU A 459 -16.19 -9.54 -10.36
N ASP A 460 -15.14 -10.33 -10.63
CA ASP A 460 -14.75 -11.50 -9.86
C ASP A 460 -13.25 -11.47 -9.60
N PHE A 461 -12.86 -11.40 -8.33
CA PHE A 461 -11.48 -11.27 -7.88
C PHE A 461 -11.14 -12.36 -6.88
N HIS A 462 -10.02 -13.07 -7.11
CA HIS A 462 -9.52 -14.10 -6.24
C HIS A 462 -8.11 -13.80 -5.74
N GLN A 463 -7.92 -13.98 -4.46
CA GLN A 463 -6.61 -14.03 -3.82
C GLN A 463 -6.28 -15.49 -3.49
N LEU A 464 -5.21 -16.00 -4.09
CA LEU A 464 -4.78 -17.40 -3.97
C LEU A 464 -3.44 -17.44 -3.23
N ARG A 465 -3.33 -18.28 -2.20
CA ARG A 465 -2.09 -18.41 -1.43
C ARG A 465 -1.78 -19.87 -1.16
N ILE A 466 -0.52 -20.26 -1.41
CA ILE A 466 0.05 -21.54 -0.99
C ILE A 466 1.32 -21.20 -0.21
N GLU A 467 1.32 -21.47 1.08
CA GLU A 467 2.48 -21.14 1.92
C GLU A 467 2.60 -22.10 3.10
N ASP A 468 3.68 -22.85 3.14
CA ASP A 468 4.10 -23.64 4.27
C ASP A 468 5.10 -22.83 5.09
N ASN A 469 4.62 -22.24 6.21
CA ASN A 469 5.37 -21.27 7.01
C ASN A 469 6.28 -21.96 8.03
N TYR A 470 7.37 -22.56 7.57
CA TYR A 470 8.41 -23.09 8.45
C TYR A 470 9.14 -21.97 9.20
N GLN A 471 9.38 -22.14 10.47
CA GLN A 471 9.97 -21.10 11.33
C GLN A 471 11.49 -21.22 11.52
N SER A 472 12.09 -22.25 10.98
CA SER A 472 13.53 -22.52 10.85
C SER A 472 13.71 -23.74 9.94
N GLY A 473 14.92 -24.08 9.56
CA GLY A 473 15.20 -25.29 8.80
C GLY A 473 14.89 -26.58 9.56
N SER A 474 15.16 -26.63 10.85
CA SER A 474 14.94 -27.79 11.73
C SER A 474 13.55 -27.84 12.37
N ASN A 475 12.71 -26.81 12.21
CA ASN A 475 11.51 -26.52 12.99
C ASN A 475 11.77 -26.19 14.48
N TYR A 476 13.02 -26.08 14.91
CA TYR A 476 13.37 -25.70 16.27
C TYR A 476 13.91 -24.28 16.32
N ARG A 477 13.64 -23.62 17.46
CA ARG A 477 14.28 -22.38 17.89
C ARG A 477 14.76 -22.55 19.32
N LEU A 478 15.94 -22.06 19.61
CA LEU A 478 16.47 -22.01 20.96
C LEU A 478 16.53 -20.57 21.45
N TRP A 479 16.07 -20.34 22.66
CA TRP A 479 16.10 -19.06 23.33
C TRP A 479 17.12 -19.08 24.43
N GLY A 480 18.01 -18.11 24.44
CA GLY A 480 19.06 -17.88 25.43
C GLY A 480 19.62 -16.48 25.29
N ASP A 481 20.76 -16.21 25.86
CA ASP A 481 21.36 -14.88 25.77
C ASP A 481 22.55 -14.93 24.80
N PHE A 482 22.80 -13.83 24.07
CA PHE A 482 23.95 -13.72 23.17
C PHE A 482 25.14 -13.05 23.88
N ILE A 483 26.35 -13.61 23.71
CA ILE A 483 27.60 -13.07 24.14
C ILE A 483 28.37 -12.69 22.86
N ASN A 484 28.63 -11.40 22.65
CA ASN A 484 29.43 -10.91 21.54
C ASN A 484 30.89 -10.80 21.97
N VAL A 485 31.77 -11.53 21.31
CA VAL A 485 33.21 -11.44 21.50
C VAL A 485 33.86 -11.09 20.15
N ASN A 486 34.23 -9.82 19.98
CA ASN A 486 34.83 -9.33 18.75
C ASN A 486 34.05 -9.72 17.45
N GLY A 487 32.74 -9.60 17.47
CA GLY A 487 31.86 -9.95 16.34
C GLY A 487 31.48 -11.43 16.28
N THR A 488 32.08 -12.31 17.06
CA THR A 488 31.69 -13.72 17.17
C THR A 488 30.61 -13.87 18.23
N ILE A 489 29.47 -14.47 17.88
CA ILE A 489 28.36 -14.74 18.81
C ILE A 489 28.51 -16.10 19.45
N PHE A 490 28.65 -16.09 20.78
CA PHE A 490 28.51 -17.28 21.62
C PHE A 490 27.10 -17.29 22.23
N PHE A 491 26.51 -18.48 22.28
CA PHE A 491 25.18 -18.65 22.86
C PHE A 491 25.31 -19.07 24.33
N ARG A 492 24.47 -18.47 25.16
CA ARG A 492 24.35 -18.82 26.60
C ARG A 492 23.06 -19.56 26.86
N ALA A 493 23.13 -20.79 27.30
CA ALA A 493 21.97 -21.48 27.80
C ALA A 493 21.76 -21.17 29.29
N ASN A 494 20.67 -20.47 29.60
CA ASN A 494 20.36 -20.07 30.97
C ASN A 494 19.08 -20.77 31.47
N PRO A 495 19.14 -21.60 32.53
CA PRO A 495 17.98 -22.30 33.08
C PRO A 495 16.87 -21.39 33.59
N ALA A 496 17.15 -20.12 33.87
CA ALA A 496 16.17 -19.19 34.41
C ALA A 496 15.22 -18.65 33.32
N ASN A 497 15.71 -18.45 32.09
CA ASN A 497 14.94 -17.82 30.98
C ASN A 497 15.06 -18.54 29.63
N GLY A 498 15.96 -19.54 29.53
CA GLY A 498 16.16 -20.32 28.31
C GLY A 498 14.93 -21.17 27.94
N ARG A 499 14.73 -21.40 26.64
CA ARG A 499 13.61 -22.21 26.11
C ARG A 499 14.06 -23.01 24.89
N VAL A 500 13.43 -24.20 24.75
CA VAL A 500 13.38 -24.94 23.49
C VAL A 500 12.01 -24.69 22.86
N ALA A 501 11.94 -24.20 21.67
CA ALA A 501 10.69 -24.03 20.93
C ALA A 501 10.68 -25.00 19.74
N TYR A 502 9.55 -25.69 19.53
CA TYR A 502 9.30 -26.55 18.38
C TYR A 502 8.11 -26.01 17.58
N HIS A 503 8.30 -25.84 16.28
CA HIS A 503 7.32 -25.23 15.38
C HIS A 503 6.97 -26.18 14.21
N PRO A 504 6.31 -27.32 14.48
CA PRO A 504 5.94 -28.23 13.40
C PRO A 504 4.82 -27.65 12.52
N LEU A 505 4.85 -27.97 11.24
CA LEU A 505 3.66 -27.92 10.41
C LEU A 505 2.79 -29.14 10.71
N LEU A 506 1.53 -28.91 11.08
CA LEU A 506 0.58 -30.00 11.36
C LEU A 506 0.06 -30.60 10.06
N GLU A 507 -0.16 -29.77 9.04
CA GLU A 507 -0.64 -30.14 7.72
C GLU A 507 0.03 -29.23 6.68
N GLU A 508 0.33 -29.77 5.51
CA GLU A 508 0.76 -28.95 4.38
C GLU A 508 -0.39 -28.09 3.84
N SER A 509 -0.04 -26.92 3.30
CA SER A 509 -1.02 -26.04 2.69
C SER A 509 -1.70 -26.70 1.48
N LYS A 510 -3.02 -26.72 1.46
CA LYS A 510 -3.86 -27.09 0.31
C LYS A 510 -4.15 -25.90 -0.60
N GLY A 511 -3.72 -24.72 -0.19
CA GLY A 511 -4.02 -23.45 -0.81
C GLY A 511 -5.26 -22.79 -0.24
N SER A 512 -5.20 -21.47 0.00
CA SER A 512 -6.38 -20.66 0.31
C SER A 512 -6.89 -19.95 -0.93
N ASP A 513 -8.22 -19.71 -0.98
CA ASP A 513 -8.90 -18.96 -2.03
C ASP A 513 -9.91 -18.01 -1.38
N PHE A 514 -9.65 -16.71 -1.49
CA PHE A 514 -10.54 -15.66 -1.02
C PHE A 514 -11.06 -14.92 -2.24
N GLN A 515 -12.33 -15.18 -2.55
CA GLN A 515 -13.04 -14.64 -3.70
C GLN A 515 -13.95 -13.49 -3.26
N VAL A 516 -13.98 -12.45 -4.07
CA VAL A 516 -15.01 -11.39 -4.00
C VAL A 516 -15.64 -11.24 -5.37
N THR A 517 -16.96 -11.37 -5.41
CA THR A 517 -17.77 -11.09 -6.60
C THR A 517 -18.54 -9.80 -6.37
N GLY A 518 -18.32 -8.78 -7.23
CA GLY A 518 -18.94 -7.48 -7.15
C GLY A 518 -19.94 -7.22 -8.28
N LEU A 519 -21.05 -6.58 -7.96
CA LEU A 519 -21.99 -5.97 -8.92
C LEU A 519 -22.08 -4.48 -8.64
N PHE A 520 -22.00 -3.65 -9.66
CA PHE A 520 -22.07 -2.20 -9.48
C PHE A 520 -22.87 -1.48 -10.56
N VAL A 521 -23.43 -0.36 -10.17
CA VAL A 521 -24.02 0.65 -11.07
C VAL A 521 -23.61 2.02 -10.58
N ASN A 522 -23.17 2.88 -11.49
CA ASN A 522 -22.83 4.26 -11.21
C ASN A 522 -23.40 5.17 -12.31
N ASP A 523 -24.14 6.20 -11.97
CA ASP A 523 -24.66 7.20 -12.88
C ASP A 523 -24.05 8.57 -12.60
N LYS A 524 -23.33 9.10 -13.54
CA LYS A 524 -22.95 10.51 -13.55
C LYS A 524 -24.03 11.29 -14.28
N TRP A 525 -24.84 12.00 -13.52
CA TRP A 525 -26.01 12.73 -13.98
C TRP A 525 -25.75 14.25 -14.01
N ASP A 526 -25.58 14.82 -15.19
CA ASP A 526 -25.60 16.27 -15.40
C ASP A 526 -27.05 16.74 -15.51
N ILE A 527 -27.63 17.18 -14.40
CA ILE A 527 -29.04 17.60 -14.29
C ILE A 527 -29.26 18.87 -15.10
N ASN A 528 -28.34 19.80 -15.02
CA ASN A 528 -28.30 21.04 -15.80
C ASN A 528 -26.87 21.62 -15.78
N SER A 529 -26.66 22.80 -16.37
CA SER A 529 -25.34 23.44 -16.45
C SER A 529 -24.71 23.77 -15.08
N LYS A 530 -25.49 23.78 -13.99
CA LYS A 530 -25.04 24.15 -12.64
C LYS A 530 -24.98 22.97 -11.67
N LEU A 531 -25.79 21.97 -11.88
CA LEU A 531 -25.98 20.88 -10.91
C LEU A 531 -25.70 19.54 -11.57
N SER A 532 -24.76 18.78 -10.99
CA SER A 532 -24.51 17.39 -11.33
C SER A 532 -24.50 16.50 -10.10
N ALA A 533 -24.88 15.25 -10.27
CA ALA A 533 -24.85 14.21 -9.24
C ALA A 533 -24.03 13.02 -9.71
N ASN A 534 -23.36 12.35 -8.77
CA ASN A 534 -22.73 11.04 -8.96
C ASN A 534 -23.42 10.05 -8.04
N LEU A 535 -24.17 9.11 -8.61
CA LEU A 535 -25.02 8.19 -7.87
C LEU A 535 -24.56 6.76 -8.14
N GLY A 536 -23.91 6.15 -7.16
CA GLY A 536 -23.38 4.80 -7.28
C GLY A 536 -23.89 3.85 -6.20
N VAL A 537 -23.98 2.60 -6.53
CA VAL A 537 -24.19 1.50 -5.59
C VAL A 537 -23.39 0.29 -6.04
N ARG A 538 -22.72 -0.34 -5.07
CA ARG A 538 -22.00 -1.59 -5.28
C ARG A 538 -22.48 -2.64 -4.28
N PHE A 539 -22.67 -3.85 -4.76
CA PHE A 539 -22.93 -5.04 -3.96
C PHE A 539 -21.76 -5.99 -4.10
N ASP A 540 -21.15 -6.38 -3.00
CA ASP A 540 -20.06 -7.34 -2.96
C ASP A 540 -20.47 -8.58 -2.19
N LYS A 541 -20.10 -9.75 -2.72
CA LYS A 541 -20.20 -11.06 -2.08
C LYS A 541 -18.81 -11.62 -1.91
N ALA A 542 -18.38 -11.80 -0.64
CA ALA A 542 -17.11 -12.41 -0.30
C ALA A 542 -17.28 -13.86 0.14
N ASN A 543 -16.44 -14.76 -0.37
CA ASN A 543 -16.32 -16.15 0.04
C ASN A 543 -14.85 -16.47 0.25
N GLY A 544 -14.50 -17.18 1.33
CA GLY A 544 -13.12 -17.51 1.62
C GLY A 544 -12.95 -18.89 2.20
N LYS A 545 -11.95 -19.61 1.69
CA LYS A 545 -11.46 -20.88 2.26
C LYS A 545 -10.00 -20.71 2.62
N ASN A 546 -9.64 -21.08 3.86
CA ASN A 546 -8.27 -21.03 4.34
C ASN A 546 -7.40 -22.15 3.73
N GLN A 547 -6.12 -22.20 4.08
CA GLN A 547 -5.17 -23.17 3.54
C GLN A 547 -5.46 -24.65 3.93
N SER A 548 -6.40 -24.90 4.83
CA SER A 548 -6.96 -26.25 5.10
C SER A 548 -8.25 -26.51 4.32
N HIS A 549 -8.68 -25.60 3.42
CA HIS A 549 -9.95 -25.60 2.70
C HIS A 549 -11.19 -25.48 3.60
N VAL A 550 -11.04 -25.01 4.84
CA VAL A 550 -12.16 -24.67 5.72
C VAL A 550 -12.71 -23.30 5.32
N LYS A 551 -14.03 -23.20 5.21
CA LYS A 551 -14.70 -21.92 4.94
C LYS A 551 -14.56 -21.00 6.15
N THR A 552 -14.04 -19.80 5.96
CA THR A 552 -13.79 -18.81 6.99
C THR A 552 -14.43 -17.46 6.68
N VAL A 553 -14.91 -17.29 5.45
CA VAL A 553 -15.57 -16.07 4.99
C VAL A 553 -16.84 -16.43 4.24
N ASP A 554 -17.94 -15.78 4.60
CA ASP A 554 -19.20 -15.75 3.86
C ASP A 554 -19.91 -14.45 4.18
N ASP A 555 -19.64 -13.43 3.37
CA ASP A 555 -20.09 -12.06 3.64
C ASP A 555 -20.76 -11.47 2.41
N SER A 556 -21.67 -10.52 2.62
CA SER A 556 -22.21 -9.70 1.54
C SER A 556 -22.58 -8.32 2.06
N GLY A 557 -22.24 -7.30 1.28
CA GLY A 557 -22.48 -5.92 1.66
C GLY A 557 -22.90 -5.03 0.51
N VAL A 558 -23.57 -3.93 0.86
CA VAL A 558 -23.95 -2.88 -0.07
C VAL A 558 -23.19 -1.60 0.27
N SER A 559 -22.59 -0.99 -0.74
CA SER A 559 -21.77 0.20 -0.63
C SER A 559 -22.35 1.33 -1.48
N PRO A 560 -23.21 2.21 -0.91
CA PRO A 560 -23.70 3.38 -1.60
C PRO A 560 -22.61 4.43 -1.76
N ARG A 561 -22.62 5.18 -2.86
CA ARG A 561 -21.69 6.27 -3.18
C ARG A 561 -22.46 7.40 -3.82
N LEU A 562 -22.61 8.51 -3.09
CA LEU A 562 -23.45 9.63 -3.44
C LEU A 562 -22.62 10.90 -3.47
N GLY A 563 -22.63 11.60 -4.58
CA GLY A 563 -21.94 12.86 -4.76
C GLY A 563 -22.84 13.91 -5.41
N LEU A 564 -22.69 15.16 -5.00
CA LEU A 564 -23.37 16.32 -5.57
C LEU A 564 -22.34 17.40 -5.87
N SER A 565 -22.40 17.99 -7.06
CA SER A 565 -21.56 19.12 -7.45
C SER A 565 -22.43 20.27 -7.94
N TYR A 566 -22.18 21.47 -7.41
CA TYR A 566 -22.87 22.70 -7.78
C TYR A 566 -21.88 23.72 -8.35
N ASP A 567 -22.04 24.01 -9.64
CA ASP A 567 -21.28 25.05 -10.36
C ASP A 567 -22.00 26.40 -10.19
N LEU A 568 -21.34 27.31 -9.49
CA LEU A 568 -21.92 28.61 -9.14
C LEU A 568 -22.35 29.40 -10.37
N LYS A 569 -21.59 29.38 -11.45
CA LYS A 569 -21.81 30.15 -12.68
C LYS A 569 -22.31 29.29 -13.85
N GLY A 570 -22.22 27.95 -13.75
CA GLY A 570 -22.54 27.02 -14.81
C GLY A 570 -21.52 26.98 -15.94
N ASN A 571 -20.29 27.42 -15.69
CA ASN A 571 -19.21 27.51 -16.66
C ASN A 571 -17.93 26.76 -16.23
N GLY A 572 -18.01 25.92 -15.18
CA GLY A 572 -16.90 25.15 -14.65
C GLY A 572 -15.89 25.94 -13.81
N ALA A 573 -16.08 27.25 -13.64
CA ALA A 573 -15.09 28.11 -13.00
C ALA A 573 -15.04 28.02 -11.47
N HIS A 574 -16.18 27.73 -10.83
CA HIS A 574 -16.31 27.68 -9.37
C HIS A 574 -17.31 26.61 -8.97
N ARG A 575 -16.89 25.59 -8.29
CA ARG A 575 -17.70 24.43 -7.90
C ARG A 575 -17.65 24.15 -6.41
N PHE A 576 -18.78 23.81 -5.85
CA PHE A 576 -18.92 23.21 -4.52
C PHE A 576 -19.29 21.76 -4.68
N THR A 577 -18.68 20.88 -3.87
CA THR A 577 -18.93 19.45 -3.88
C THR A 577 -19.33 18.99 -2.49
N ALA A 578 -20.21 17.99 -2.42
CA ALA A 578 -20.52 17.26 -1.20
C ALA A 578 -20.71 15.80 -1.53
N SER A 579 -20.22 14.90 -0.67
CA SER A 579 -20.38 13.47 -0.92
C SER A 579 -20.52 12.65 0.36
N TYR A 580 -21.19 11.49 0.21
CA TYR A 580 -21.18 10.39 1.15
C TYR A 580 -20.85 9.10 0.40
N ALA A 581 -19.97 8.30 0.99
CA ALA A 581 -19.66 6.98 0.46
C ALA A 581 -19.43 5.96 1.58
N LYS A 582 -19.94 4.76 1.38
CA LYS A 582 -19.48 3.58 2.12
C LYS A 582 -18.52 2.80 1.24
N TYR A 583 -17.34 2.48 1.76
CA TYR A 583 -16.40 1.58 1.10
C TYR A 583 -16.22 0.32 1.92
N SER A 584 -16.16 -0.83 1.26
CA SER A 584 -15.82 -2.12 1.87
C SER A 584 -14.49 -2.59 1.35
N SER A 585 -13.61 -3.01 2.25
CA SER A 585 -12.34 -3.63 1.90
C SER A 585 -12.55 -5.06 1.39
N LYS A 586 -11.47 -5.71 1.00
CA LYS A 586 -11.43 -7.15 0.88
C LYS A 586 -11.30 -7.78 2.27
N VAL A 587 -11.77 -9.01 2.46
CA VAL A 587 -11.45 -9.75 3.68
C VAL A 587 -9.96 -10.05 3.69
N ASP A 588 -9.29 -9.74 4.81
CA ASP A 588 -7.86 -10.00 4.98
C ASP A 588 -7.57 -11.50 4.97
N GLN A 589 -6.74 -11.93 4.02
CA GLN A 589 -6.36 -13.33 3.87
C GLN A 589 -5.57 -13.85 5.08
N GLY A 590 -4.80 -12.98 5.74
CA GLY A 590 -4.06 -13.33 6.95
C GLY A 590 -4.98 -13.63 8.14
N ALA A 591 -6.06 -12.86 8.31
CA ALA A 591 -7.08 -13.12 9.34
C ALA A 591 -7.83 -14.42 9.04
N GLY A 592 -8.25 -14.62 7.80
CA GLY A 592 -8.95 -15.83 7.37
C GLY A 592 -8.10 -17.10 7.46
N ASP A 593 -6.77 -17.00 7.23
CA ASP A 593 -5.82 -18.11 7.37
C ASP A 593 -5.30 -18.29 8.82
N ALA A 594 -5.60 -17.38 9.74
CA ALA A 594 -5.01 -17.39 11.10
C ALA A 594 -5.27 -18.67 11.88
N THR A 595 -6.38 -19.35 11.62
CA THR A 595 -6.77 -20.60 12.26
C THR A 595 -6.53 -21.84 11.41
N SER A 596 -5.89 -21.69 10.24
CA SER A 596 -5.60 -22.82 9.35
C SER A 596 -4.57 -23.75 9.97
N ARG A 597 -4.86 -25.06 9.98
CA ARG A 597 -3.90 -26.10 10.32
C ARG A 597 -2.94 -26.40 9.18
N GLY A 598 -3.40 -26.18 7.94
CA GLY A 598 -2.57 -26.28 6.73
C GLY A 598 -1.72 -25.04 6.54
N GLY A 599 -0.44 -25.25 6.28
CA GLY A 599 0.53 -24.20 5.96
C GLY A 599 0.94 -23.30 7.13
N ARG A 600 0.30 -23.42 8.31
CA ARG A 600 0.64 -22.66 9.51
C ARG A 600 1.27 -23.58 10.54
N TYR A 601 2.32 -23.11 11.18
CA TYR A 601 3.00 -23.86 12.24
C TYR A 601 2.22 -23.84 13.56
N ALA A 602 2.31 -24.93 14.30
CA ALA A 602 2.03 -24.94 15.73
C ALA A 602 3.25 -24.46 16.50
N SER A 603 3.07 -24.01 17.73
CA SER A 603 4.16 -23.58 18.61
C SER A 603 4.08 -24.26 19.94
N TYR A 604 5.14 -24.92 20.29
CA TYR A 604 5.33 -25.54 21.62
C TYR A 604 6.60 -24.96 22.24
N TYR A 605 6.51 -24.51 23.50
CA TYR A 605 7.65 -23.94 24.22
C TYR A 605 7.91 -24.72 25.50
N TRP A 606 9.12 -25.22 25.64
CA TRP A 606 9.60 -25.88 26.88
C TRP A 606 10.58 -24.96 27.56
N ASN A 607 10.43 -24.82 28.89
CA ASN A 607 11.43 -24.13 29.68
C ASN A 607 12.70 -24.99 29.72
N TYR A 608 13.83 -24.40 29.40
CA TYR A 608 15.12 -25.05 29.61
C TYR A 608 15.44 -25.10 31.10
N ARG A 609 15.74 -26.28 31.64
CA ARG A 609 16.11 -26.52 33.03
C ARG A 609 17.38 -27.34 33.11
N GLY A 610 18.14 -27.46 32.02
CA GLY A 610 19.41 -28.14 31.98
C GLY A 610 20.54 -27.34 32.65
N PRO A 611 21.77 -27.82 32.57
CA PRO A 611 22.95 -27.12 33.10
C PRO A 611 23.10 -25.74 32.46
N ALA A 612 23.52 -24.75 33.25
CA ALA A 612 23.92 -23.44 32.68
C ALA A 612 25.18 -23.65 31.82
N ILE A 613 25.13 -23.22 30.55
CA ILE A 613 26.25 -23.26 29.62
C ILE A 613 26.64 -21.81 29.31
N ASN A 614 27.92 -21.47 29.35
CA ASN A 614 28.43 -20.11 29.27
C ASN A 614 27.80 -19.19 30.32
N PRO A 615 27.77 -19.52 31.63
CA PRO A 615 27.17 -18.64 32.64
C PRO A 615 27.83 -17.25 32.67
N ALA A 616 27.15 -16.27 33.29
CA ALA A 616 27.71 -14.93 33.43
C ALA A 616 29.06 -14.96 34.17
N GLY A 617 30.06 -14.25 33.66
CA GLY A 617 31.41 -14.26 34.22
C GLY A 617 32.33 -15.35 33.65
N THR A 618 31.89 -16.22 32.73
CA THR A 618 32.77 -17.16 32.03
C THR A 618 33.82 -16.39 31.23
N PRO A 619 35.13 -16.66 31.48
CA PRO A 619 36.19 -16.05 30.66
C PRO A 619 36.04 -16.37 29.18
N THR A 620 36.36 -15.43 28.33
CA THR A 620 36.20 -15.57 26.87
C THR A 620 36.91 -16.78 26.28
N SER A 621 38.10 -17.14 26.87
CA SER A 621 38.87 -18.31 26.46
C SER A 621 38.27 -19.67 26.86
N GLN A 622 37.25 -19.67 27.73
CA GLN A 622 36.56 -20.83 28.23
C GLN A 622 35.13 -20.97 27.69
N LEU A 623 34.72 -20.04 26.83
CA LEU A 623 33.37 -20.12 26.25
C LEU A 623 33.24 -21.33 25.36
N VAL A 624 32.18 -22.10 25.61
CA VAL A 624 31.78 -23.24 24.78
C VAL A 624 31.25 -22.69 23.44
N PRO A 625 31.74 -23.19 22.29
CA PRO A 625 31.26 -22.78 20.99
C PRO A 625 29.75 -22.98 20.81
N THR A 626 29.09 -22.09 20.07
CA THR A 626 27.63 -22.08 19.87
C THR A 626 27.11 -23.42 19.37
N GLU A 627 27.78 -24.08 18.42
CA GLU A 627 27.42 -25.41 17.92
C GLU A 627 27.32 -26.44 19.05
N GLN A 628 28.30 -26.47 19.95
CA GLN A 628 28.32 -27.41 21.09
C GLN A 628 27.24 -27.04 22.13
N VAL A 629 26.94 -25.75 22.33
CA VAL A 629 25.83 -25.33 23.21
C VAL A 629 24.51 -25.85 22.66
N ILE A 630 24.27 -25.72 21.37
CA ILE A 630 23.05 -26.25 20.71
C ILE A 630 22.97 -27.76 20.91
N ALA A 631 24.04 -28.50 20.66
CA ALA A 631 24.08 -29.95 20.83
C ALA A 631 23.79 -30.35 22.29
N GLN A 632 24.41 -29.69 23.28
CA GLN A 632 24.18 -29.96 24.70
C GLN A 632 22.73 -29.63 25.12
N MET A 633 22.15 -28.55 24.62
CA MET A 633 20.74 -28.22 24.89
C MET A 633 19.80 -29.27 24.34
N PHE A 634 20.02 -29.78 23.15
CA PHE A 634 19.24 -30.87 22.59
C PHE A 634 19.47 -32.20 23.30
N ALA A 635 20.72 -32.53 23.67
CA ALA A 635 21.01 -33.72 24.46
C ALA A 635 20.27 -33.69 25.80
N TRP A 636 20.26 -32.55 26.50
CA TRP A 636 19.45 -32.37 27.69
C TRP A 636 17.96 -32.53 27.39
N PHE A 637 17.45 -31.87 26.35
CA PHE A 637 16.03 -31.90 25.98
C PHE A 637 15.57 -33.35 25.74
N ASP A 638 16.34 -34.11 24.98
CA ASP A 638 16.07 -35.54 24.70
C ASP A 638 16.15 -36.40 25.99
N SER A 639 17.12 -36.15 26.88
CA SER A 639 17.28 -36.87 28.13
C SER A 639 16.10 -36.72 29.12
N VAL A 640 15.37 -35.62 29.03
CA VAL A 640 14.20 -35.37 29.87
C VAL A 640 12.88 -35.75 29.16
N GLY A 641 12.94 -36.44 28.00
CA GLY A 641 11.77 -36.92 27.26
C GLY A 641 11.40 -36.11 26.03
N GLY A 642 12.15 -35.05 25.69
CA GLY A 642 12.00 -34.26 24.47
C GLY A 642 10.61 -33.66 24.31
N ILE A 643 10.07 -33.79 23.12
CA ILE A 643 8.72 -33.25 22.77
C ILE A 643 7.59 -33.92 23.56
N ASN A 644 7.81 -35.10 24.16
CA ASN A 644 6.80 -35.83 24.96
C ASN A 644 6.76 -35.37 26.42
N ASN A 645 7.70 -34.53 26.86
CA ASN A 645 7.70 -34.02 28.23
C ASN A 645 6.73 -32.86 28.39
N THR A 646 5.56 -33.12 28.94
CA THR A 646 4.51 -32.09 29.20
C THR A 646 4.78 -31.27 30.45
N ALA A 647 5.61 -31.74 31.39
CA ALA A 647 5.85 -31.02 32.65
C ALA A 647 6.65 -29.71 32.47
N LEU A 648 7.44 -29.61 31.40
CA LEU A 648 8.26 -28.43 31.10
C LEU A 648 7.60 -27.49 30.08
N ILE A 649 6.41 -27.81 29.57
CA ILE A 649 5.69 -26.94 28.63
C ILE A 649 5.29 -25.63 29.33
N SER A 650 5.74 -24.52 28.79
CA SER A 650 5.40 -23.19 29.32
C SER A 650 4.31 -22.47 28.50
N SER A 651 4.18 -22.81 27.22
CA SER A 651 3.18 -22.22 26.33
C SER A 651 2.96 -23.11 25.12
N VAL A 652 1.73 -23.11 24.62
CA VAL A 652 1.34 -23.82 23.38
C VAL A 652 0.40 -22.94 22.59
N ASP A 653 0.63 -22.86 21.28
CA ASP A 653 -0.30 -22.27 20.32
C ASP A 653 -0.48 -23.23 19.14
N ILE A 654 -1.71 -23.66 18.89
CA ILE A 654 -2.06 -24.60 17.84
C ILE A 654 -3.20 -24.01 17.03
N PRO A 655 -2.97 -23.65 15.75
CA PRO A 655 -4.02 -23.12 14.87
C PRO A 655 -5.26 -24.00 14.84
N GLY A 656 -6.44 -23.41 15.00
CA GLY A 656 -7.72 -24.10 15.01
C GLY A 656 -8.09 -24.78 16.35
N PHE A 657 -7.16 -24.84 17.32
CA PHE A 657 -7.43 -25.32 18.69
C PHE A 657 -7.39 -24.20 19.72
N THR A 658 -6.24 -23.54 19.86
CA THR A 658 -6.08 -22.41 20.79
C THR A 658 -6.80 -21.17 20.32
N THR A 659 -7.01 -21.07 19.00
CA THR A 659 -7.73 -19.96 18.36
C THR A 659 -8.63 -20.51 17.26
N ARG A 660 -9.87 -20.07 17.21
CA ARG A 660 -10.85 -20.42 16.17
C ARG A 660 -11.48 -19.17 15.57
N ILE A 661 -12.10 -19.28 14.41
CA ILE A 661 -13.02 -18.27 13.90
C ILE A 661 -14.38 -18.49 14.54
N GLY A 662 -15.02 -17.43 15.04
CA GLY A 662 -16.31 -17.45 15.73
C GLY A 662 -17.44 -17.75 14.76
N GLU A 663 -17.79 -16.75 13.99
CA GLU A 663 -18.63 -16.82 12.81
C GLU A 663 -17.78 -16.55 11.55
N ASN A 664 -18.39 -16.50 10.36
CA ASN A 664 -17.68 -16.08 9.16
C ASN A 664 -17.20 -14.64 9.32
N LEU A 665 -15.97 -14.38 8.89
CA LEU A 665 -15.43 -13.03 8.86
C LEU A 665 -16.12 -12.18 7.80
N THR A 666 -16.37 -10.92 8.13
CA THR A 666 -16.92 -9.93 7.21
C THR A 666 -15.85 -8.92 6.76
N ALA A 667 -16.09 -8.22 5.69
CA ALA A 667 -15.16 -7.23 5.17
C ALA A 667 -15.20 -5.94 6.03
N PRO A 668 -14.05 -5.41 6.48
CA PRO A 668 -13.99 -4.10 7.12
C PRO A 668 -14.56 -3.02 6.21
N SER A 669 -15.22 -2.03 6.82
CA SER A 669 -15.85 -0.96 6.06
C SER A 669 -15.53 0.43 6.64
N ILE A 670 -15.73 1.47 5.81
CA ILE A 670 -15.67 2.86 6.26
C ILE A 670 -16.90 3.64 5.76
N ASP A 671 -17.29 4.62 6.55
CA ASP A 671 -18.17 5.71 6.13
C ASP A 671 -17.33 6.96 5.88
N GLU A 672 -17.44 7.53 4.68
CA GLU A 672 -16.77 8.75 4.27
C GLU A 672 -17.78 9.86 3.99
N TYR A 673 -17.50 11.04 4.54
CA TYR A 673 -18.19 12.29 4.24
C TYR A 673 -17.20 13.30 3.71
N SER A 674 -17.51 13.98 2.61
CA SER A 674 -16.65 15.07 2.12
C SER A 674 -17.44 16.28 1.70
N VAL A 675 -16.81 17.46 1.85
CA VAL A 675 -17.28 18.74 1.32
C VAL A 675 -16.08 19.46 0.72
N GLY A 676 -16.23 19.97 -0.49
CA GLY A 676 -15.13 20.61 -1.21
C GLY A 676 -15.53 21.87 -1.97
N TYR A 677 -14.51 22.63 -2.29
CA TYR A 677 -14.59 23.76 -3.20
C TYR A 677 -13.43 23.71 -4.18
N GLY A 678 -13.72 23.95 -5.46
CA GLY A 678 -12.72 24.06 -6.51
C GLY A 678 -12.97 25.28 -7.38
N GLY A 679 -11.91 25.92 -7.83
CA GLY A 679 -12.00 27.08 -8.67
C GLY A 679 -10.83 27.29 -9.62
N ASN A 680 -11.12 27.85 -10.80
CA ASN A 680 -10.09 28.27 -11.75
C ASN A 680 -9.43 29.57 -11.28
N ILE A 681 -8.12 29.65 -11.41
CA ILE A 681 -7.33 30.87 -11.22
C ILE A 681 -7.07 31.49 -12.59
N GLY A 682 -8.02 32.29 -13.05
CA GLY A 682 -8.01 32.80 -14.39
C GLY A 682 -8.03 31.67 -15.44
N THR A 683 -7.19 31.80 -16.49
CA THR A 683 -7.01 30.78 -17.55
C THR A 683 -5.74 29.97 -17.36
N ARG A 684 -4.99 30.19 -16.28
CA ARG A 684 -3.63 29.65 -16.08
C ARG A 684 -3.48 28.66 -14.98
N GLY A 685 -4.52 28.42 -14.16
CA GLY A 685 -4.40 27.49 -13.06
C GLY A 685 -5.72 27.19 -12.38
N PHE A 686 -5.63 26.36 -11.35
CA PHE A 686 -6.75 25.98 -10.50
C PHE A 686 -6.32 25.82 -9.05
N PHE A 687 -7.31 25.86 -8.18
CA PHE A 687 -7.22 25.52 -6.76
C PHE A 687 -8.40 24.64 -6.38
N ARG A 688 -8.17 23.66 -5.53
CA ARG A 688 -9.21 22.81 -4.93
C ARG A 688 -8.86 22.55 -3.45
N ALA A 689 -9.89 22.54 -2.59
CA ALA A 689 -9.81 22.19 -1.18
C ALA A 689 -10.99 21.31 -0.79
N ASP A 690 -10.73 20.19 -0.15
CA ASP A 690 -11.72 19.21 0.30
C ASP A 690 -11.52 18.90 1.77
N PHE A 691 -12.59 18.94 2.55
CA PHE A 691 -12.64 18.36 3.88
C PHE A 691 -13.16 16.93 3.77
N ILE A 692 -12.45 15.98 4.38
CA ILE A 692 -12.79 14.56 4.38
C ILE A 692 -12.86 14.07 5.82
N HIS A 693 -13.98 13.43 6.18
CA HIS A 693 -14.16 12.70 7.42
C HIS A 693 -14.36 11.22 7.11
N ARG A 694 -13.61 10.34 7.81
CA ARG A 694 -13.73 8.87 7.69
C ARG A 694 -13.86 8.24 9.06
N LYS A 695 -14.78 7.28 9.17
CA LYS A 695 -14.97 6.42 10.33
C LYS A 695 -14.88 4.97 9.91
N TRP A 696 -14.00 4.19 10.56
CA TRP A 696 -13.85 2.75 10.33
C TRP A 696 -14.81 1.96 11.20
N ASN A 697 -15.34 0.87 10.64
CA ASN A 697 -16.25 -0.08 11.27
C ASN A 697 -15.80 -1.50 10.92
N ASP A 698 -16.35 -2.50 11.61
CA ASP A 698 -16.14 -3.93 11.32
C ASP A 698 -14.67 -4.35 11.45
N PHE A 699 -14.04 -4.05 12.60
CA PHE A 699 -12.65 -4.43 12.89
C PHE A 699 -12.49 -5.94 13.05
N TYR A 700 -11.35 -6.48 12.63
CA TYR A 700 -10.97 -7.83 13.01
C TYR A 700 -10.46 -7.84 14.45
N VAL A 701 -11.07 -8.69 15.29
CA VAL A 701 -10.70 -8.82 16.69
C VAL A 701 -10.35 -10.27 17.01
N LEU A 702 -9.33 -10.45 17.85
CA LEU A 702 -9.09 -11.70 18.57
C LEU A 702 -9.65 -11.52 19.97
N ARG A 703 -10.86 -11.98 20.20
CA ARG A 703 -11.52 -11.93 21.50
C ARG A 703 -11.12 -13.13 22.35
N LYS A 704 -10.88 -12.89 23.63
CA LYS A 704 -10.60 -13.90 24.62
C LYS A 704 -11.14 -13.43 25.97
N ASP A 705 -12.27 -13.97 26.37
CA ASP A 705 -12.96 -13.65 27.60
C ASP A 705 -13.52 -14.96 28.23
N LEU A 706 -14.21 -14.85 29.35
CA LEU A 706 -14.78 -16.01 30.04
C LEU A 706 -15.89 -16.70 29.23
N THR A 707 -16.40 -16.10 28.15
CA THR A 707 -17.43 -16.67 27.28
C THR A 707 -16.90 -17.37 26.05
N THR A 708 -15.61 -17.16 25.68
CA THR A 708 -15.02 -17.75 24.47
C THR A 708 -14.78 -19.25 24.58
N GLY A 709 -14.81 -19.78 25.81
CA GLY A 709 -14.64 -21.20 26.09
C GLY A 709 -13.19 -21.63 26.25
N THR A 710 -13.01 -22.94 26.42
CA THR A 710 -11.69 -23.56 26.57
C THR A 710 -11.48 -24.66 25.54
N ALA A 711 -10.22 -24.95 25.24
CA ALA A 711 -9.82 -26.06 24.38
C ALA A 711 -8.83 -26.97 25.11
N ALA A 712 -9.08 -28.29 25.05
CA ALA A 712 -8.10 -29.30 25.44
C ALA A 712 -7.07 -29.45 24.32
N LEU A 713 -5.80 -29.31 24.63
CA LEU A 713 -4.74 -29.41 23.64
C LEU A 713 -4.46 -30.87 23.25
N PRO A 714 -4.16 -31.15 21.99
CA PRO A 714 -3.74 -32.48 21.56
C PRO A 714 -2.32 -32.81 22.07
N ALA A 715 -2.02 -34.11 22.09
CA ALA A 715 -0.66 -34.55 22.40
C ALA A 715 0.43 -33.80 21.63
N PRO A 716 1.60 -33.50 22.21
CA PRO A 716 2.07 -34.00 23.51
C PRO A 716 1.50 -33.25 24.74
N SER A 717 0.77 -32.16 24.58
CA SER A 717 0.17 -31.43 25.70
C SER A 717 -1.21 -31.99 26.07
N THR A 718 -1.49 -32.05 27.36
CA THR A 718 -2.82 -32.40 27.90
C THR A 718 -3.47 -31.21 28.60
N ALA A 719 -2.88 -30.00 28.46
CA ALA A 719 -3.38 -28.81 29.12
C ALA A 719 -4.71 -28.35 28.53
N VAL A 720 -5.56 -27.78 29.36
CA VAL A 720 -6.75 -27.04 28.94
C VAL A 720 -6.42 -25.55 28.94
N VAL A 721 -6.66 -24.87 27.85
CA VAL A 721 -6.35 -23.45 27.66
C VAL A 721 -7.61 -22.65 27.33
N ASP A 722 -7.62 -21.37 27.66
CA ASP A 722 -8.67 -20.45 27.19
C ASP A 722 -8.56 -20.29 25.67
N GLN A 723 -9.68 -20.44 24.98
CA GLN A 723 -9.73 -20.37 23.51
C GLN A 723 -9.90 -18.92 23.06
N GLY A 724 -9.08 -18.48 22.10
CA GLY A 724 -9.27 -17.22 21.39
C GLY A 724 -10.29 -17.37 20.25
N VAL A 725 -11.09 -16.35 20.01
CA VAL A 725 -12.08 -16.30 18.94
C VAL A 725 -11.76 -15.11 18.03
N ILE A 726 -11.50 -15.38 16.75
CA ILE A 726 -11.34 -14.35 15.73
C ILE A 726 -12.72 -14.07 15.12
N GLU A 727 -13.11 -12.82 15.12
CA GLU A 727 -14.39 -12.36 14.58
C GLU A 727 -14.32 -10.94 14.09
N THR A 728 -15.38 -10.46 13.44
CA THR A 728 -15.52 -9.07 13.04
C THR A 728 -16.44 -8.35 14.02
N GLY A 729 -16.04 -7.16 14.50
CA GLY A 729 -16.85 -6.36 15.43
C GLY A 729 -16.13 -5.10 15.89
N ASP A 730 -16.86 -4.18 16.50
CA ASP A 730 -16.33 -2.88 16.90
C ASP A 730 -15.77 -2.86 18.32
N TYR A 731 -16.41 -3.50 19.31
CA TYR A 731 -15.91 -3.72 20.68
C TYR A 731 -15.23 -2.50 21.34
N ASP A 732 -15.83 -1.31 21.28
CA ASP A 732 -15.27 -0.03 21.75
C ASP A 732 -13.97 0.40 21.02
N LEU A 733 -13.68 -0.26 19.90
CA LEU A 733 -12.58 0.10 19.02
C LEU A 733 -12.98 1.29 18.15
N SER A 734 -12.02 2.13 17.87
CA SER A 734 -12.24 3.31 17.05
C SER A 734 -11.02 3.67 16.20
N ARG A 735 -11.29 4.09 14.97
CA ARG A 735 -10.34 4.75 14.09
C ARG A 735 -11.08 5.81 13.31
N ASN A 736 -10.66 7.06 13.42
CA ASN A 736 -11.31 8.21 12.80
C ASN A 736 -10.25 9.10 12.14
N TYR A 737 -10.51 9.52 10.92
CA TYR A 737 -9.69 10.48 10.17
C TYR A 737 -10.49 11.73 9.87
N ASN A 738 -9.86 12.89 10.06
CA ASN A 738 -10.35 14.18 9.59
C ASN A 738 -9.21 14.85 8.84
N GLY A 739 -9.44 15.28 7.59
CA GLY A 739 -8.42 15.93 6.79
C GLY A 739 -8.97 17.07 5.95
N ILE A 740 -8.18 18.14 5.83
CA ILE A 740 -8.35 19.17 4.80
C ILE A 740 -7.24 18.92 3.78
N GLN A 741 -7.63 18.57 2.58
CA GLN A 741 -6.75 18.27 1.46
C GLN A 741 -6.84 19.39 0.43
N THR A 742 -5.73 20.04 0.09
CA THR A 742 -5.70 21.10 -0.92
C THR A 742 -4.75 20.75 -2.04
N GLN A 743 -5.06 21.19 -3.24
CA GLN A 743 -4.17 21.10 -4.39
C GLN A 743 -4.32 22.34 -5.26
N ALA A 744 -3.21 22.77 -5.87
CA ALA A 744 -3.18 23.88 -6.79
C ALA A 744 -2.12 23.65 -7.88
N ASN A 745 -2.39 24.20 -9.03
CA ASN A 745 -1.40 24.30 -10.12
C ASN A 745 -1.60 25.62 -10.84
N TYR A 746 -0.51 26.33 -11.10
CA TYR A 746 -0.56 27.64 -11.74
C TYR A 746 0.63 27.86 -12.67
N ARG A 747 0.34 28.15 -13.92
CA ARG A 747 1.32 28.52 -14.94
C ARG A 747 1.59 30.03 -14.90
N ILE A 748 2.67 30.42 -14.25
CA ILE A 748 3.06 31.83 -14.11
C ILE A 748 3.40 32.42 -15.47
N THR A 749 4.22 31.73 -16.24
CA THR A 749 4.55 32.02 -17.63
C THR A 749 4.50 30.73 -18.47
N ASN A 750 4.72 30.81 -19.78
CA ASN A 750 4.82 29.59 -20.60
C ASN A 750 6.02 28.71 -20.23
N ALA A 751 7.03 29.28 -19.59
CA ALA A 751 8.24 28.57 -19.14
C ALA A 751 8.21 28.17 -17.67
N PHE A 752 7.36 28.79 -16.84
CA PHE A 752 7.42 28.64 -15.39
C PHE A 752 6.06 28.21 -14.81
N THR A 753 6.05 27.05 -14.19
CA THR A 753 4.88 26.45 -13.53
C THR A 753 5.17 26.24 -12.06
N VAL A 754 4.19 26.52 -11.21
CA VAL A 754 4.17 26.15 -9.79
C VAL A 754 2.98 25.24 -9.53
N GLY A 755 3.22 24.16 -8.82
CA GLY A 755 2.19 23.23 -8.36
C GLY A 755 2.44 22.80 -6.94
N GLY A 756 1.41 22.22 -6.32
CA GLY A 756 1.58 21.70 -4.97
C GLY A 756 0.29 21.23 -4.35
N ASN A 757 0.45 20.59 -3.20
CA ASN A 757 -0.64 20.20 -2.34
C ASN A 757 -0.25 20.43 -0.87
N TYR A 758 -1.28 20.55 -0.05
CA TYR A 758 -1.13 20.59 1.39
C TYR A 758 -2.28 19.82 2.03
N THR A 759 -1.94 19.01 3.03
CA THR A 759 -2.90 18.26 3.85
C THR A 759 -2.70 18.60 5.31
N TRP A 760 -3.76 19.04 5.95
CA TRP A 760 -3.89 19.01 7.40
C TRP A 760 -4.76 17.83 7.78
N SER A 761 -4.31 16.99 8.73
CA SER A 761 -5.10 15.84 9.14
C SER A 761 -4.95 15.47 10.61
N LYS A 762 -5.95 14.73 11.10
CA LYS A 762 -5.95 14.08 12.42
C LYS A 762 -6.43 12.65 12.26
N LEU A 763 -5.58 11.70 12.63
CA LEU A 763 -5.91 10.28 12.74
C LEU A 763 -5.90 9.87 14.20
N ARG A 764 -7.07 9.57 14.76
CA ARG A 764 -7.26 9.24 16.17
C ARG A 764 -8.05 7.95 16.36
N GLY A 765 -7.73 7.23 17.41
CA GLY A 765 -8.40 6.00 17.78
C GLY A 765 -7.65 5.23 18.86
N ASN A 766 -8.06 4.00 19.04
CA ASN A 766 -7.40 3.02 19.88
C ASN A 766 -7.04 1.73 19.11
N VAL A 767 -7.23 1.70 17.79
CA VAL A 767 -6.79 0.65 16.88
C VAL A 767 -5.74 1.18 15.93
N GLU A 768 -4.49 0.71 16.07
CA GLU A 768 -3.43 1.00 15.10
C GLU A 768 -3.75 0.36 13.75
N GLY A 769 -4.21 -0.85 13.79
CA GLY A 769 -4.66 -1.54 12.61
C GLY A 769 -3.55 -2.11 11.74
N GLU A 770 -2.28 -1.84 12.01
CA GLU A 770 -1.13 -2.35 11.27
C GLU A 770 -0.02 -2.80 12.21
N GLN A 771 0.62 -3.93 11.90
CA GLN A 771 1.83 -4.37 12.57
C GLN A 771 3.04 -4.23 11.64
N PHE A 772 4.21 -3.97 12.21
CA PHE A 772 5.45 -3.74 11.47
C PHE A 772 5.79 -4.80 10.41
N ASN A 773 5.42 -6.05 10.64
CA ASN A 773 5.75 -7.16 9.75
C ASN A 773 4.55 -7.78 9.04
N ASN A 774 3.35 -7.43 9.42
CA ASN A 774 2.12 -7.97 8.86
C ASN A 774 1.09 -6.87 8.73
N ALA A 775 0.46 -6.79 7.57
CA ALA A 775 -0.72 -6.00 7.37
C ALA A 775 -1.94 -6.60 8.11
N THR A 776 -1.81 -7.80 8.63
CA THR A 776 -2.90 -8.47 9.35
C THR A 776 -3.06 -7.87 10.72
N VAL A 777 -4.24 -7.36 10.95
CA VAL A 777 -4.59 -6.63 12.12
C VAL A 777 -5.71 -7.32 12.83
N LEU A 778 -5.31 -8.14 13.75
CA LEU A 778 -6.20 -8.56 14.80
C LEU A 778 -5.99 -7.62 15.99
N ALA A 779 -6.93 -6.70 16.21
CA ALA A 779 -7.03 -6.07 17.52
C ALA A 779 -7.27 -7.17 18.56
N GLY A 780 -6.48 -7.21 19.62
CA GLY A 780 -6.68 -8.21 20.70
C GLY A 780 -5.43 -8.88 21.22
N CYS A 781 -5.60 -10.06 21.84
CA CYS A 781 -4.61 -10.76 22.65
C CYS A 781 -3.43 -11.31 21.87
N ASN A 782 -2.53 -10.54 21.41
CA ASN A 782 -1.26 -11.09 20.98
C ASN A 782 -0.46 -11.55 22.21
N GLY A 783 -0.48 -12.85 22.45
CA GLY A 783 0.14 -13.48 23.61
C GLY A 783 1.59 -13.07 23.82
N GLY A 784 1.81 -12.16 24.71
CA GLY A 784 3.06 -11.98 25.41
C GLY A 784 4.21 -11.29 24.71
N ALA A 785 4.16 -10.97 23.45
CA ALA A 785 5.19 -10.16 22.80
C ALA A 785 4.72 -8.72 22.68
N ALA A 786 5.25 -7.94 23.50
CA ALA A 786 5.09 -6.54 23.68
C ALA A 786 5.49 -5.74 22.43
N VAL A 787 4.52 -5.43 21.61
CA VAL A 787 4.67 -4.32 20.67
C VAL A 787 3.70 -3.24 21.15
N PRO A 788 4.16 -2.00 21.46
CA PRO A 788 3.27 -0.89 21.67
C PRO A 788 2.36 -0.76 20.44
N GLY A 789 1.05 -0.79 20.64
CA GLY A 789 0.08 -0.69 19.54
C GLY A 789 -0.76 -1.94 19.27
N THR A 790 -0.52 -3.06 19.92
CA THR A 790 -1.47 -4.18 19.89
C THR A 790 -2.60 -3.89 20.87
N ASP A 791 -3.78 -3.65 20.32
CA ASP A 791 -4.96 -3.30 21.07
C ASP A 791 -5.55 -4.53 21.74
N SER A 792 -5.51 -4.57 23.06
CA SER A 792 -5.91 -5.74 23.85
C SER A 792 -7.28 -5.60 24.55
N SER A 793 -8.05 -4.56 24.19
CA SER A 793 -9.32 -4.22 24.87
C SER A 793 -10.35 -5.34 24.89
N VAL A 794 -10.34 -6.22 23.88
CA VAL A 794 -11.26 -7.36 23.76
C VAL A 794 -10.72 -8.64 24.37
N CYS A 795 -9.62 -8.56 25.07
CA CYS A 795 -8.97 -9.68 25.71
C CYS A 795 -8.95 -9.53 27.20
N ALA A 796 -9.53 -10.50 27.89
CA ALA A 796 -9.62 -10.51 29.35
C ALA A 796 -10.11 -9.13 29.86
N PRO A 797 -11.34 -8.73 29.56
CA PRO A 797 -11.88 -7.39 29.84
C PRO A 797 -11.82 -7.02 31.33
N GLU A 798 -11.80 -8.00 32.22
CA GLU A 798 -11.64 -7.81 33.68
C GLU A 798 -10.27 -7.21 34.06
N TYR A 799 -9.32 -7.26 33.12
CA TYR A 799 -7.98 -6.68 33.28
C TYR A 799 -7.80 -5.35 32.53
N GLN A 800 -8.89 -4.75 32.03
CA GLN A 800 -8.91 -3.52 31.24
C GLN A 800 -9.87 -2.51 31.90
N GLY A 801 -9.47 -1.90 32.97
CA GLY A 801 -10.38 -1.03 33.73
C GLY A 801 -9.97 0.42 33.87
N PHE A 802 -8.74 0.76 33.53
CA PHE A 802 -8.23 2.13 33.63
C PHE A 802 -8.01 2.72 32.24
N ASP A 803 -8.35 3.99 32.05
CA ASP A 803 -8.31 4.65 30.71
C ASP A 803 -6.96 4.55 30.00
N GLU A 804 -5.87 4.54 30.74
CA GLU A 804 -4.51 4.47 30.19
C GLU A 804 -4.11 3.06 29.73
N ASN A 805 -4.90 2.02 29.99
CA ASN A 805 -4.64 0.68 29.48
C ASN A 805 -4.99 0.56 27.99
N HIS A 806 -5.96 1.35 27.53
CA HIS A 806 -6.45 1.30 26.16
C HIS A 806 -6.96 2.68 25.67
N PRO A 807 -6.13 3.71 25.72
CA PRO A 807 -6.59 5.07 25.48
C PRO A 807 -6.83 5.34 23.99
N VAL A 808 -7.83 6.17 23.71
CA VAL A 808 -8.03 6.83 22.43
C VAL A 808 -7.02 7.97 22.31
N GLY A 809 -6.12 7.89 21.33
CA GLY A 809 -5.07 8.88 21.11
C GLY A 809 -4.71 9.06 19.64
N TYR A 810 -3.55 9.63 19.36
CA TYR A 810 -3.03 9.72 18.00
C TYR A 810 -2.42 8.39 17.60
N LEU A 811 -2.84 7.88 16.44
CA LEU A 811 -2.33 6.64 15.89
C LEU A 811 -1.01 6.88 15.16
N SER A 812 -0.19 5.85 15.00
CA SER A 812 1.16 5.92 14.42
C SER A 812 1.22 6.56 13.03
N GLY A 813 0.12 6.49 12.26
CA GLY A 813 -0.01 7.13 10.95
C GLY A 813 -0.50 8.59 10.98
N ASP A 814 -0.62 9.25 12.16
CA ASP A 814 -1.07 10.64 12.27
C ASP A 814 0.01 11.64 11.82
N MET A 815 -0.01 11.99 10.56
CA MET A 815 0.83 13.05 10.00
C MET A 815 0.00 14.35 9.96
N ARG A 816 0.22 15.26 10.94
CA ARG A 816 -0.62 16.42 11.18
C ARG A 816 -0.62 17.43 10.04
N HIS A 817 0.55 17.76 9.53
CA HIS A 817 0.75 18.67 8.41
C HIS A 817 1.63 18.00 7.38
N ARG A 818 1.27 18.09 6.12
CA ARG A 818 2.07 17.63 5.00
C ARG A 818 1.92 18.57 3.82
N ALA A 819 3.03 18.97 3.23
CA ALA A 819 3.07 19.80 2.04
C ALA A 819 4.02 19.19 1.01
N SER A 820 3.66 19.29 -0.27
CA SER A 820 4.58 19.09 -1.39
C SER A 820 4.37 20.25 -2.37
N ILE A 821 5.43 20.99 -2.64
CA ILE A 821 5.40 22.15 -3.55
C ILE A 821 6.48 21.92 -4.59
N TRP A 822 6.13 22.07 -5.86
CA TRP A 822 7.10 21.97 -6.94
C TRP A 822 7.10 23.18 -7.83
N LEU A 823 8.28 23.53 -8.29
CA LEU A 823 8.55 24.58 -9.25
C LEU A 823 9.21 23.95 -10.46
N GLN A 824 8.72 24.27 -11.66
CA GLN A 824 9.28 23.77 -12.92
C GLN A 824 9.58 24.96 -13.84
N TYR A 825 10.80 25.02 -14.35
CA TYR A 825 11.25 26.04 -15.29
C TYR A 825 11.79 25.40 -16.57
N ASN A 826 11.11 25.63 -17.68
CA ASN A 826 11.45 25.13 -19.01
C ASN A 826 12.06 26.26 -19.86
N LEU A 827 13.32 26.11 -20.23
CA LEU A 827 14.06 27.09 -21.04
C LEU A 827 14.43 26.50 -22.40
N PRO A 828 13.67 26.77 -23.46
CA PRO A 828 14.07 26.39 -24.81
C PRO A 828 15.22 27.26 -25.29
N THR A 829 16.28 26.65 -25.83
CA THR A 829 17.45 27.33 -26.39
C THR A 829 17.82 26.73 -27.76
N PRO A 830 18.65 27.36 -28.56
CA PRO A 830 19.13 26.79 -29.81
C PRO A 830 19.94 25.51 -29.67
N VAL A 831 20.53 25.29 -28.48
CA VAL A 831 21.32 24.07 -28.18
C VAL A 831 20.53 22.99 -27.45
N GLY A 832 19.20 23.13 -27.33
CA GLY A 832 18.29 22.17 -26.69
C GLY A 832 17.41 22.81 -25.63
N ARG A 833 16.59 21.97 -24.99
CA ARG A 833 15.68 22.35 -23.93
C ARG A 833 16.33 22.07 -22.59
N PHE A 834 16.41 23.05 -21.71
CA PHE A 834 16.78 22.88 -20.33
C PHE A 834 15.51 22.87 -19.46
N ASN A 835 15.42 21.97 -18.52
CA ASN A 835 14.40 21.96 -17.48
C ASN A 835 15.09 21.94 -16.12
N ALA A 836 14.66 22.81 -15.22
CA ALA A 836 15.05 22.79 -13.82
C ALA A 836 13.79 22.65 -12.97
N SER A 837 13.78 21.67 -12.10
CA SER A 837 12.64 21.39 -11.21
C SER A 837 13.10 21.30 -9.78
N VAL A 838 12.40 21.98 -8.87
CA VAL A 838 12.60 21.91 -7.43
C VAL A 838 11.35 21.29 -6.82
N LEU A 839 11.52 20.33 -5.93
CA LEU A 839 10.45 19.73 -5.13
C LEU A 839 10.77 19.91 -3.66
N GLU A 840 9.98 20.74 -3.00
CA GLU A 840 10.01 20.91 -1.56
C GLU A 840 8.97 20.03 -0.90
N ARG A 841 9.37 19.26 0.13
CA ARG A 841 8.48 18.46 0.95
C ARG A 841 8.64 18.84 2.41
N TYR A 842 7.52 18.94 3.09
CA TYR A 842 7.45 19.15 4.54
C TYR A 842 6.41 18.24 5.15
N HIS A 843 6.71 17.65 6.29
CA HIS A 843 5.69 17.03 7.13
C HIS A 843 6.08 17.05 8.61
N THR A 844 5.06 17.04 9.47
CA THR A 844 5.26 16.93 10.92
C THR A 844 5.61 15.51 11.33
N GLY A 845 6.38 15.39 12.39
CA GLY A 845 6.84 14.13 12.96
C GLY A 845 5.69 13.17 13.29
N LEU A 846 5.94 11.87 13.08
CA LEU A 846 5.00 10.79 13.40
C LEU A 846 4.92 10.56 14.93
N PRO A 847 3.75 10.22 15.47
CA PRO A 847 3.59 10.01 16.91
C PRO A 847 4.15 8.66 17.38
N TYR A 848 4.63 8.64 18.61
CA TYR A 848 5.00 7.43 19.35
C TYR A 848 4.60 7.56 20.83
N SER A 849 4.71 6.46 21.58
CA SER A 849 4.17 6.38 22.95
C SER A 849 5.21 5.92 23.94
N ALA A 850 5.15 6.45 25.15
CA ALA A 850 5.79 5.83 26.31
C ALA A 850 4.84 4.76 26.83
N ALA A 851 5.16 3.47 26.60
CA ALA A 851 4.29 2.37 27.00
C ALA A 851 5.09 1.21 27.56
N ALA A 852 4.55 0.54 28.56
CA ALA A 852 5.18 -0.66 29.14
C ALA A 852 4.13 -1.67 29.57
N ALA A 853 4.55 -2.95 29.67
CA ALA A 853 3.72 -4.01 30.17
C ALA A 853 3.82 -4.06 31.71
N LEU A 854 2.69 -3.96 32.40
CA LEU A 854 2.54 -4.04 33.85
C LEU A 854 1.93 -5.37 34.27
N GLY A 855 2.29 -5.86 35.47
CA GLY A 855 1.78 -7.11 36.00
C GLY A 855 0.30 -7.00 36.40
N THR A 856 -0.43 -8.08 36.28
CA THR A 856 -1.87 -8.17 36.61
C THR A 856 -2.14 -8.81 37.99
N GLY A 857 -1.10 -9.00 38.80
CA GLY A 857 -1.21 -9.63 40.10
C GLY A 857 -2.11 -8.93 41.14
N PHE A 858 -2.67 -7.75 40.80
CA PHE A 858 -3.61 -7.00 41.61
C PHE A 858 -5.06 -7.50 41.51
N ILE A 859 -5.36 -8.36 40.54
CA ILE A 859 -6.69 -8.93 40.33
C ILE A 859 -6.65 -10.43 40.57
N ALA A 860 -7.57 -10.94 41.38
CA ALA A 860 -7.81 -12.37 41.50
C ALA A 860 -8.33 -12.90 40.15
N ASN A 861 -7.82 -14.06 39.73
CA ASN A 861 -8.25 -14.68 38.47
C ASN A 861 -9.76 -14.98 38.50
N PRO A 862 -10.57 -14.34 37.65
CA PRO A 862 -12.02 -14.48 37.62
C PRO A 862 -12.51 -15.81 37.03
N GLY A 863 -11.60 -16.69 36.56
CA GLY A 863 -11.94 -17.99 35.99
C GLY A 863 -11.15 -18.42 34.75
N TYR A 864 -10.19 -17.61 34.32
CA TYR A 864 -9.33 -17.96 33.21
C TYR A 864 -8.42 -19.16 33.52
N LYS A 865 -8.22 -20.03 32.51
CA LYS A 865 -7.20 -21.09 32.58
C LYS A 865 -5.79 -20.53 32.40
N ASN A 866 -5.68 -19.51 31.56
CA ASN A 866 -4.46 -18.79 31.23
C ASN A 866 -4.69 -17.28 31.38
N ALA A 867 -4.88 -16.84 32.62
CA ALA A 867 -5.05 -15.41 32.93
C ALA A 867 -3.87 -14.59 32.36
N PRO A 868 -4.10 -13.38 31.85
CA PRO A 868 -3.02 -12.52 31.37
C PRO A 868 -2.12 -12.17 32.55
N SER A 869 -0.80 -12.40 32.40
CA SER A 869 0.19 -12.05 33.42
C SER A 869 0.56 -10.56 33.39
N ARG A 870 0.14 -9.83 32.37
CA ARG A 870 0.47 -8.41 32.15
C ARG A 870 -0.54 -7.74 31.24
N VAL A 871 -0.68 -6.41 31.40
CA VAL A 871 -1.43 -5.49 30.51
C VAL A 871 -0.51 -4.36 30.06
N TRP A 872 -0.79 -3.79 28.88
CA TRP A 872 -0.12 -2.58 28.42
C TRP A 872 -0.67 -1.36 29.13
N TYR A 873 0.24 -0.44 29.41
CA TYR A 873 -0.09 0.86 29.99
C TYR A 873 0.63 1.96 29.22
N TYR A 874 -0.10 3.03 28.87
CA TYR A 874 0.39 4.18 28.13
C TYR A 874 0.64 5.34 29.08
N PHE A 875 1.89 5.67 29.33
CA PHE A 875 2.29 6.78 30.20
C PHE A 875 2.16 8.11 29.48
N GLY A 876 1.16 8.94 29.87
CA GLY A 876 0.82 10.19 29.23
C GLY A 876 -0.07 10.07 27.99
N GLY A 877 -0.61 8.86 27.73
CA GLY A 877 -1.56 8.59 26.66
C GLY A 877 -0.92 8.08 25.36
N ARG A 878 -1.76 7.60 24.45
CA ARG A 878 -1.36 7.07 23.14
C ARG A 878 -0.91 8.22 22.21
N GLY A 879 0.26 8.07 21.57
CA GLY A 879 0.79 9.05 20.61
C GLY A 879 1.14 10.38 21.22
N ALA A 880 1.55 10.39 22.51
CA ALA A 880 1.85 11.62 23.26
C ALA A 880 3.15 12.31 22.80
N TYR A 881 4.04 11.57 22.17
CA TYR A 881 5.34 12.06 21.68
C TYR A 881 5.35 12.08 20.16
N ARG A 882 6.26 12.88 19.56
CA ARG A 882 6.44 12.93 18.12
C ARG A 882 7.92 12.90 17.76
N ALA A 883 8.23 12.27 16.62
CA ALA A 883 9.50 12.39 15.95
C ALA A 883 9.71 13.83 15.43
N ASP A 884 10.81 14.10 14.73
CA ASP A 884 11.11 15.43 14.21
C ASP A 884 10.20 15.80 13.04
N ASP A 885 9.98 17.10 12.88
CA ASP A 885 9.42 17.63 11.63
C ASP A 885 10.47 17.50 10.53
N ILE A 886 10.04 17.06 9.37
CA ILE A 886 10.92 16.76 8.23
C ILE A 886 10.72 17.79 7.13
N THR A 887 11.84 18.32 6.64
CA THR A 887 11.91 19.06 5.37
C THR A 887 12.86 18.35 4.41
N SER A 888 12.60 18.46 3.11
CA SER A 888 13.48 17.91 2.08
C SER A 888 13.31 18.69 0.79
N THR A 889 14.36 19.37 0.37
CA THR A 889 14.43 20.06 -0.93
C THR A 889 15.17 19.17 -1.93
N ASN A 890 14.51 18.79 -3.02
CA ASN A 890 15.09 18.04 -4.11
C ASN A 890 15.21 18.89 -5.37
N LEU A 891 16.26 18.66 -6.15
CA LEU A 891 16.54 19.38 -7.41
C LEU A 891 16.73 18.41 -8.56
N ALA A 892 16.05 18.63 -9.68
CA ALA A 892 16.34 17.96 -10.96
C ALA A 892 16.79 18.98 -12.01
N LEU A 893 17.84 18.64 -12.70
CA LEU A 893 18.36 19.40 -13.86
C LEU A 893 18.37 18.49 -15.07
N ASN A 894 17.59 18.84 -16.09
CA ASN A 894 17.43 18.08 -17.31
C ASN A 894 17.88 18.91 -18.51
N TRP A 895 18.63 18.31 -19.42
CA TRP A 895 18.91 18.84 -20.73
C TRP A 895 18.49 17.84 -21.80
N GLU A 896 17.84 18.33 -22.84
CA GLU A 896 17.43 17.53 -24.00
C GLU A 896 17.92 18.23 -25.28
N SER A 897 18.65 17.51 -26.10
CA SER A 897 19.20 18.05 -27.35
C SER A 897 18.12 18.47 -28.34
N PRO A 898 18.40 19.36 -29.32
CA PRO A 898 17.57 19.49 -30.49
C PRO A 898 17.38 18.15 -31.20
N SER A 899 16.24 17.97 -31.87
CA SER A 899 15.96 16.72 -32.59
C SER A 899 16.91 16.55 -33.77
N PHE A 900 17.64 15.44 -33.79
CA PHE A 900 18.47 15.04 -34.91
C PHE A 900 17.91 13.77 -35.52
N ARG A 901 17.40 13.84 -36.76
CA ARG A 901 16.77 12.70 -37.45
C ARG A 901 15.63 12.03 -36.66
N GLY A 902 14.89 12.81 -35.89
CA GLY A 902 13.79 12.32 -35.09
C GLY A 902 14.20 11.81 -33.70
N ALA A 903 15.49 11.84 -33.34
CA ALA A 903 15.96 11.41 -32.03
C ALA A 903 16.52 12.59 -31.22
N ASN A 904 16.31 12.56 -29.91
CA ASN A 904 16.81 13.52 -28.94
C ASN A 904 17.64 12.80 -27.90
N VAL A 905 18.83 13.30 -27.60
CA VAL A 905 19.65 12.86 -26.46
C VAL A 905 19.26 13.66 -25.23
N PHE A 906 19.20 13.04 -24.09
CA PHE A 906 18.96 13.74 -22.83
C PHE A 906 19.98 13.35 -21.74
N VAL A 907 20.22 14.30 -20.83
CA VAL A 907 20.99 14.10 -19.59
C VAL A 907 20.12 14.64 -18.46
N GLN A 908 19.99 13.87 -17.41
CA GLN A 908 19.25 14.23 -16.21
C GLN A 908 20.15 14.04 -14.98
N THR A 909 20.16 15.00 -14.10
CA THR A 909 20.84 14.93 -12.78
C THR A 909 19.83 15.23 -11.72
N ASP A 910 19.63 14.30 -10.79
CA ASP A 910 18.77 14.47 -9.63
C ASP A 910 19.61 14.58 -8.37
N ILE A 911 19.33 15.56 -7.54
CA ILE A 911 19.91 15.74 -6.21
C ILE A 911 18.77 15.68 -5.21
N ILE A 912 18.72 14.60 -4.46
CA ILE A 912 17.73 14.40 -3.41
C ILE A 912 18.27 14.99 -2.11
N ASN A 913 17.44 15.69 -1.34
CA ASN A 913 17.79 16.34 -0.08
C ASN A 913 19.08 17.20 -0.21
N ILE A 914 19.02 18.20 -1.09
CA ILE A 914 20.20 19.03 -1.46
C ILE A 914 20.91 19.65 -0.25
N PHE A 915 20.17 19.94 0.83
CA PHE A 915 20.73 20.54 2.05
C PHE A 915 21.21 19.50 3.06
N ASN A 916 21.05 18.19 2.76
CA ASN A 916 21.41 17.08 3.63
C ASN A 916 20.83 17.19 5.05
N GLU A 917 19.54 17.50 5.11
CA GLU A 917 18.80 17.55 6.37
C GLU A 917 18.70 16.16 7.00
N GLN A 918 18.78 16.08 8.35
CA GLN A 918 18.98 14.84 9.09
C GLN A 918 17.96 14.67 10.24
N GLY A 919 16.69 14.91 9.96
CA GLY A 919 15.62 14.71 10.93
C GLY A 919 15.34 13.24 11.24
N VAL A 920 14.93 12.95 12.46
CA VAL A 920 14.44 11.62 12.88
C VAL A 920 12.99 11.49 12.43
N GLU A 921 12.75 10.72 11.37
CA GLU A 921 11.48 10.66 10.64
C GLU A 921 10.56 9.56 11.18
N TYR A 922 11.08 8.34 11.35
CA TYR A 922 10.28 7.17 11.67
C TYR A 922 10.53 6.69 13.11
N PRO A 923 9.46 6.60 13.95
CA PRO A 923 9.59 5.99 15.28
C PRO A 923 9.78 4.48 15.22
N ALA A 924 9.32 3.84 14.13
CA ALA A 924 9.37 2.40 13.96
C ALA A 924 9.39 1.99 12.48
N THR A 925 10.03 0.86 12.21
CA THR A 925 10.10 0.23 10.88
C THR A 925 9.62 -1.23 10.96
N ALA A 926 9.65 -1.93 9.84
CA ALA A 926 9.38 -3.38 9.80
C ALA A 926 10.26 -4.21 10.73
N ARG A 927 11.37 -3.68 11.19
CA ARG A 927 12.31 -4.36 12.09
C ARG A 927 12.04 -4.07 13.56
N GLY A 928 11.11 -3.17 13.86
CA GLY A 928 10.73 -2.77 15.21
C GLY A 928 10.89 -1.27 15.44
N ASN A 929 10.91 -0.86 16.70
CA ASN A 929 11.17 0.53 17.06
C ASN A 929 12.60 0.93 16.70
N VAL A 930 12.75 2.04 16.01
CA VAL A 930 14.04 2.63 15.63
C VAL A 930 14.30 3.94 16.37
N ILE A 931 13.33 4.39 17.18
CA ILE A 931 13.51 5.33 18.28
C ILE A 931 13.40 4.55 19.58
N ASP A 932 14.26 4.84 20.55
CA ASP A 932 14.18 4.25 21.89
C ASP A 932 12.87 4.70 22.58
N GLN A 933 12.00 3.75 22.89
CA GLN A 933 10.74 3.98 23.61
C GLN A 933 10.73 3.28 24.98
N THR A 934 11.92 3.03 25.55
CA THR A 934 12.08 2.28 26.78
C THR A 934 11.49 3.04 27.97
N VAL A 935 10.59 2.34 28.68
CA VAL A 935 10.04 2.79 29.96
C VAL A 935 10.35 1.73 31.01
N PHE A 936 11.02 2.14 32.06
CA PHE A 936 11.30 1.27 33.20
C PHE A 936 10.15 1.31 34.19
N VAL A 937 9.71 0.13 34.59
CA VAL A 937 8.63 -0.07 35.56
C VAL A 937 9.00 -1.21 36.48
N ASN A 938 8.52 -1.21 37.71
CA ASN A 938 8.68 -2.34 38.61
C ASN A 938 7.60 -3.36 38.35
N ARG A 939 7.97 -4.46 37.71
CA ARG A 939 7.05 -5.60 37.45
C ARG A 939 7.01 -6.59 38.61
N THR A 940 8.17 -6.77 39.26
CA THR A 940 8.36 -7.59 40.45
C THR A 940 9.51 -6.98 41.22
N GLN A 941 9.44 -6.93 42.56
CA GLN A 941 10.54 -6.42 43.38
C GLN A 941 11.87 -7.04 42.94
N GLY A 942 12.82 -6.19 42.48
CA GLY A 942 14.19 -6.60 42.23
C GLY A 942 14.59 -6.98 40.79
N SER A 943 13.76 -6.72 39.77
CA SER A 943 14.16 -6.98 38.39
C SER A 943 15.05 -5.88 37.81
N CYS A 944 16.24 -6.26 37.32
CA CYS A 944 17.12 -5.39 36.54
C CYS A 944 16.92 -5.65 35.04
N ASN A 945 17.10 -4.61 34.20
CA ASN A 945 17.21 -4.78 32.77
C ASN A 945 18.60 -5.32 32.44
N SER A 946 18.67 -6.55 31.94
CA SER A 946 19.93 -7.26 31.67
C SER A 946 20.74 -6.64 30.51
N THR A 947 20.10 -5.86 29.64
CA THR A 947 20.76 -5.24 28.46
C THR A 947 21.43 -3.93 28.82
N THR A 948 20.82 -3.14 29.70
CA THR A 948 21.33 -1.79 30.05
C THR A 948 22.03 -1.77 31.41
N GLY A 949 21.98 -2.86 32.19
CA GLY A 949 22.48 -2.92 33.57
C GLY A 949 21.70 -2.04 34.55
N VAL A 950 20.60 -1.37 34.07
CA VAL A 950 19.78 -0.51 34.90
C VAL A 950 18.73 -1.37 35.62
N CYS A 951 18.76 -1.33 36.93
CA CYS A 951 17.77 -2.02 37.78
C CYS A 951 16.57 -1.11 38.02
N SER A 952 15.37 -1.65 37.91
CA SER A 952 14.15 -0.99 38.42
C SER A 952 14.07 -0.98 39.95
N GLN A 953 15.18 -1.30 40.61
CA GLN A 953 15.28 -1.27 42.06
C GLN A 953 14.99 0.16 42.56
N GLY A 954 13.99 0.28 43.42
CA GLY A 954 13.55 1.54 43.97
C GLY A 954 12.27 2.10 43.35
N LEU A 955 11.81 1.62 42.18
CA LEU A 955 10.52 2.03 41.62
C LEU A 955 9.38 1.34 42.39
N LYS A 956 8.34 2.11 42.70
CA LYS A 956 7.17 1.63 43.43
C LYS A 956 6.22 0.88 42.48
N VAL A 957 5.76 -0.28 42.94
CA VAL A 957 4.69 -1.02 42.25
C VAL A 957 3.37 -0.23 42.40
N PHE A 958 2.57 -0.25 41.37
CA PHE A 958 1.23 0.37 41.40
C PHE A 958 0.22 -0.52 40.67
N ASN A 959 -1.06 -0.38 41.00
CA ASN A 959 -2.12 -1.08 40.30
C ASN A 959 -2.46 -0.34 38.99
N PRO A 960 -2.15 -0.92 37.81
CA PRO A 960 -2.36 -0.25 36.51
C PRO A 960 -3.84 -0.07 36.13
N LEU A 961 -4.76 -0.66 36.91
CA LEU A 961 -6.20 -0.62 36.62
C LEU A 961 -6.95 0.45 37.44
N THR A 962 -6.30 1.00 38.48
CA THR A 962 -6.96 1.92 39.42
C THR A 962 -6.13 3.13 39.82
N THR A 963 -4.82 3.16 39.45
CA THR A 963 -3.87 4.14 39.97
C THR A 963 -3.18 4.87 38.81
N ALA A 964 -3.23 6.19 38.78
CA ALA A 964 -2.41 7.01 37.92
C ALA A 964 -0.94 7.01 38.44
N PRO A 965 0.04 6.54 37.64
CA PRO A 965 1.42 6.47 38.08
C PRO A 965 2.12 7.83 38.09
N VAL A 966 3.11 7.95 38.92
CA VAL A 966 3.98 9.13 39.02
C VAL A 966 5.33 8.82 38.37
N GLU A 967 5.80 9.71 37.50
CA GLU A 967 7.14 9.61 36.87
C GLU A 967 8.23 10.08 37.86
N GLY A 968 9.35 9.38 37.91
CA GLY A 968 10.55 9.80 38.60
C GLY A 968 11.29 8.65 39.30
N ASN A 969 12.55 8.90 39.65
CA ASN A 969 13.36 7.98 40.42
C ASN A 969 12.70 7.69 41.78
N GLY A 970 12.55 6.41 42.11
CA GLY A 970 11.86 5.99 43.32
C GLY A 970 10.33 6.11 43.27
N GLN A 971 9.75 6.52 42.14
CA GLN A 971 8.30 6.55 41.90
C GLN A 971 7.86 5.31 41.11
N ASN A 972 6.79 5.42 40.33
CA ASN A 972 6.16 4.27 39.68
C ASN A 972 6.84 3.88 38.37
N PHE A 973 7.33 4.87 37.61
CA PHE A 973 8.04 4.63 36.35
C PHE A 973 9.07 5.72 36.06
N VAL A 974 9.98 5.41 35.13
CA VAL A 974 10.93 6.38 34.58
C VAL A 974 11.20 6.04 33.13
N LYS A 975 11.32 7.04 32.28
CA LYS A 975 11.78 6.87 30.89
C LYS A 975 13.27 6.52 30.87
N GLY A 976 13.67 5.67 29.95
CA GLY A 976 15.06 5.33 29.73
C GLY A 976 15.89 6.56 29.35
N PRO A 977 17.21 6.54 29.61
CA PRO A 977 18.08 7.70 29.33
C PRO A 977 18.20 8.01 27.84
N ALA A 978 17.94 7.06 26.98
CA ALA A 978 17.92 7.24 25.53
C ALA A 978 16.51 7.41 24.95
N PHE A 979 15.48 7.58 25.80
CA PHE A 979 14.09 7.70 25.33
C PHE A 979 13.96 8.84 24.32
N GLY A 980 13.40 8.54 23.15
CA GLY A 980 13.25 9.47 22.04
C GLY A 980 14.48 9.57 21.12
N GLN A 981 15.59 8.89 21.44
CA GLN A 981 16.79 8.91 20.60
C GLN A 981 16.74 7.81 19.53
N PRO A 982 17.28 8.06 18.32
CA PRO A 982 17.37 7.07 17.26
C PRO A 982 18.30 5.92 17.64
N THR A 983 17.93 4.69 17.26
CA THR A 983 18.70 3.48 17.58
C THR A 983 19.43 2.90 16.36
N ASN A 984 19.03 3.31 15.15
CA ASN A 984 19.69 2.91 13.91
C ASN A 984 19.40 3.93 12.78
N ARG A 985 20.10 3.79 11.65
CA ARG A 985 19.99 4.72 10.50
C ARG A 985 18.59 4.79 9.88
N GLU A 986 17.77 3.75 10.05
CA GLU A 986 16.42 3.71 9.50
C GLU A 986 15.44 4.67 10.22
N ALA A 987 15.86 5.26 11.34
CA ALA A 987 15.09 6.29 12.03
C ALA A 987 15.14 7.63 11.30
N TYR A 988 16.21 7.88 10.55
CA TYR A 988 16.42 9.16 9.89
C TYR A 988 15.75 9.25 8.53
N GLN A 989 15.48 10.48 8.07
CA GLN A 989 15.12 10.76 6.69
C GLN A 989 16.26 10.36 5.75
N ASP A 990 15.92 10.14 4.46
CA ASP A 990 16.92 9.78 3.47
C ASP A 990 17.94 10.95 3.29
N PRO A 991 19.25 10.71 3.45
CA PRO A 991 20.28 11.74 3.32
C PRO A 991 20.45 12.17 1.87
N ARG A 992 21.33 13.16 1.62
CA ARG A 992 21.59 13.65 0.27
C ARG A 992 22.12 12.54 -0.63
N GLU A 993 21.50 12.39 -1.81
CA GLU A 993 21.86 11.40 -2.82
C GLU A 993 21.94 12.05 -4.20
N TYR A 994 22.94 11.68 -4.98
CA TYR A 994 23.13 12.11 -6.37
C TYR A 994 22.78 10.99 -7.34
N ARG A 995 22.13 11.33 -8.46
CA ARG A 995 21.80 10.41 -9.55
C ARG A 995 22.04 11.08 -10.87
N ILE A 996 22.54 10.33 -11.83
CA ILE A 996 22.77 10.78 -13.21
C ILE A 996 22.12 9.78 -14.14
N SER A 997 21.36 10.30 -15.10
CA SER A 997 20.78 9.48 -16.18
C SER A 997 21.12 10.06 -17.53
N VAL A 998 21.45 9.21 -18.47
CA VAL A 998 21.72 9.57 -19.86
C VAL A 998 20.85 8.69 -20.77
N GLY A 999 20.33 9.24 -21.83
CA GLY A 999 19.52 8.44 -22.74
C GLY A 999 19.16 9.11 -24.05
N VAL A 1000 18.37 8.39 -24.84
CA VAL A 1000 17.88 8.83 -26.14
C VAL A 1000 16.38 8.54 -26.24
N ARG A 1001 15.64 9.44 -26.87
CA ARG A 1001 14.21 9.29 -27.22
C ARG A 1001 14.04 9.54 -28.71
N PHE A 1002 13.15 8.78 -29.37
CA PHE A 1002 12.84 8.93 -30.80
C PHE A 1002 11.38 8.58 -31.10
#